data_547fd91c666ea96731d9da0bfbc4bbc5
#
_entry.id   547fd91c666ea96731d9da0bfbc4bbc5
#
_cell.length_a   1.000
_cell.length_b   1.000
_cell.length_c   1.000
_cell.angle_alpha   90.00
_cell.angle_beta   90.00
_cell.angle_gamma   90.00
#
_symmetry.space_group_name_H-M   'P 1'
#
loop_
_entity.id
_entity.type
_entity.pdbx_description
1 polymer ?
#
loop_
_entity_poly.entity_id
_entity_poly.type
_entity_poly.pdbx_seq_one_letter_code
_entity_poly.pdbx_strand_id
1 'polypeptide(L)'
;MKRITSLLMILFTILSFSQENRVKIQSYLDRNKAKFNLTSQDISDWTIESIGNSESTKIDTYWIKQRHQGIEIFNSVSNIWIKNDEVINSTGVFISNVVQKVNTTSPSLSVLNALNKAFESVNQSNSNNQIIETISNNEFKIYNGNLTEDHITAKLVYQPMGETLRLAWDFSFYTQDYKHLWNMRIDAVTGTILQKNDLVISCNFENHKGHKHGSSDFSFYKNLFKDESLANPLQVQGGSYRVIPFNFESPNHTARQLVTNPENATASPKGWHDTNTITGNTASLKYTYTRGNNTWARADFTSVNPTSHNTNPANSGFAPDGGAALSFDFPYPGTTVSADTYISAATTNLFYMINVLHDVWYQYGFNEPNGNFQQTNYISGGSASDAVWGDAQDGSQVATPATNNANFSTPVDGSRPRMQMFLWNYGPKSLFVLSPSSIAGDYYSADNGFDPGNIPVPSAPDFIQTEVALYLDADPSTSIACTPASNAAALDGKIVILRRGDCTFVSKVLNAQNAGAIAVIVINNVSNQLVTMSGADINITIPAVFVTQEVGETIIAEMQNGPVTIKLQKQAFVNSDGDFDNGIISHEFGHGISNRLAGGRLNSSCLQNYDQMGEGWSDWFAMMMQIKPGDVGTTPKGLATFVLSEPTTGNGLRSYPYSTDMSINPLTYADSNSPIPSDPANTSYRYVNGDFWATVLWDLNWAYIQKYGYDDNKYTGTGGNNKVMRLVLDGLKLQPCSPTVISARDALFAADQATTGGQDYCLIAEVFRRRGVGLNASAGSNQNCNDQVEDFTAFAPGPNCTLSVDYFENNELFRIYPNPTNGLLNVRINNYVGKVNIQVIDINGRIVSEYKNEDFNTEKSLNLNNLQSGMYILKVNGDNVNFTQKIIKN
;
A
#
# COMPACT_ATOMS: atom_id res chain seq x y z
N MET A 1 -32.35 -38.32 -19.12
CA MET A 1 -33.18 -37.31 -19.74
C MET A 1 -33.55 -36.14 -18.84
N LYS A 2 -34.15 -36.33 -17.62
CA LYS A 2 -34.51 -35.17 -16.75
C LYS A 2 -33.34 -34.25 -16.35
N ARG A 3 -32.14 -34.76 -16.13
CA ARG A 3 -30.96 -33.94 -15.77
C ARG A 3 -30.39 -33.13 -16.98
N ILE A 4 -30.51 -33.65 -18.18
CA ILE A 4 -30.08 -32.96 -19.42
C ILE A 4 -31.06 -31.85 -19.78
N THR A 5 -32.37 -32.03 -19.53
CA THR A 5 -33.39 -31.02 -19.74
C THR A 5 -33.28 -29.87 -18.73
N SER A 6 -32.92 -30.14 -17.48
CA SER A 6 -32.68 -29.11 -16.47
C SER A 6 -31.42 -28.28 -16.80
N LEU A 7 -30.34 -28.92 -17.28
CA LEU A 7 -29.11 -28.23 -17.68
C LEU A 7 -29.34 -27.36 -18.94
N LEU A 8 -30.10 -27.85 -19.91
CA LEU A 8 -30.51 -27.08 -21.07
C LEU A 8 -31.44 -25.91 -20.75
N MET A 9 -32.36 -26.05 -19.77
CA MET A 9 -33.20 -24.94 -19.30
C MET A 9 -32.37 -23.87 -18.58
N ILE A 10 -31.40 -24.24 -17.74
CA ILE A 10 -30.50 -23.30 -17.07
C ILE A 10 -29.62 -22.57 -18.10
N LEU A 11 -29.08 -23.26 -19.08
CA LEU A 11 -28.30 -22.63 -20.16
C LEU A 11 -29.17 -21.66 -21.00
N PHE A 12 -30.44 -22.00 -21.28
CA PHE A 12 -31.35 -21.13 -22.00
C PHE A 12 -31.76 -19.89 -21.21
N THR A 13 -31.91 -20.00 -19.90
CA THR A 13 -32.18 -18.81 -19.03
C THR A 13 -30.97 -17.88 -18.95
N ILE A 14 -29.75 -18.39 -18.79
CA ILE A 14 -28.52 -17.58 -18.73
C ILE A 14 -28.29 -16.85 -20.07
N LEU A 15 -28.49 -17.53 -21.20
CA LEU A 15 -28.37 -16.93 -22.52
C LEU A 15 -29.43 -15.83 -22.76
N SER A 16 -30.66 -16.01 -22.28
CA SER A 16 -31.73 -15.02 -22.43
C SER A 16 -31.49 -13.77 -21.55
N PHE A 17 -31.04 -13.90 -20.31
CA PHE A 17 -30.68 -12.76 -19.44
C PHE A 17 -29.48 -11.95 -20.01
N SER A 18 -28.46 -12.63 -20.51
CA SER A 18 -27.31 -11.95 -21.14
C SER A 18 -27.74 -11.16 -22.39
N GLN A 19 -28.66 -11.68 -23.17
CA GLN A 19 -29.17 -11.01 -24.37
C GLN A 19 -30.07 -9.81 -24.03
N GLU A 20 -30.85 -9.90 -22.96
CA GLU A 20 -31.72 -8.82 -22.48
C GLU A 20 -30.89 -7.63 -21.99
N ASN A 21 -29.88 -7.85 -21.14
CA ASN A 21 -29.02 -6.77 -20.65
C ASN A 21 -28.18 -6.16 -21.79
N ARG A 22 -27.78 -6.93 -22.79
CA ARG A 22 -27.12 -6.38 -23.99
C ARG A 22 -28.00 -5.36 -24.72
N VAL A 23 -29.31 -5.63 -24.85
CA VAL A 23 -30.28 -4.68 -25.46
C VAL A 23 -30.41 -3.42 -24.61
N LYS A 24 -30.49 -3.55 -23.29
CA LYS A 24 -30.58 -2.40 -22.37
C LYS A 24 -29.32 -1.54 -22.44
N ILE A 25 -28.13 -2.14 -22.43
CA ILE A 25 -26.85 -1.46 -22.57
C ILE A 25 -26.79 -0.72 -23.91
N GLN A 26 -27.13 -1.38 -25.03
CA GLN A 26 -27.16 -0.72 -26.33
C GLN A 26 -28.10 0.47 -26.36
N SER A 27 -29.30 0.31 -25.82
CA SER A 27 -30.28 1.40 -25.74
C SER A 27 -29.79 2.57 -24.89
N TYR A 28 -29.04 2.30 -23.84
CA TYR A 28 -28.41 3.35 -23.02
C TYR A 28 -27.31 4.09 -23.79
N LEU A 29 -26.43 3.35 -24.48
CA LEU A 29 -25.37 3.93 -25.31
C LEU A 29 -25.96 4.81 -26.43
N ASP A 30 -27.01 4.33 -27.10
CA ASP A 30 -27.69 5.08 -28.16
C ASP A 30 -28.28 6.41 -27.68
N ARG A 31 -28.86 6.44 -26.49
CA ARG A 31 -29.39 7.65 -25.86
C ARG A 31 -28.33 8.63 -25.40
N ASN A 32 -27.18 8.15 -24.96
CA ASN A 32 -26.13 8.94 -24.32
C ASN A 32 -24.91 9.20 -25.21
N LYS A 33 -24.84 8.66 -26.44
CA LYS A 33 -23.67 8.82 -27.33
C LYS A 33 -23.23 10.27 -27.51
N ALA A 34 -24.16 11.19 -27.66
CA ALA A 34 -23.85 12.61 -27.81
C ALA A 34 -23.18 13.19 -26.55
N LYS A 35 -23.58 12.76 -25.34
CA LYS A 35 -22.96 13.14 -24.07
C LYS A 35 -21.49 12.70 -23.99
N PHE A 36 -21.17 11.59 -24.62
CA PHE A 36 -19.82 11.01 -24.67
C PHE A 36 -19.03 11.38 -25.93
N ASN A 37 -19.54 12.28 -26.78
CA ASN A 37 -18.97 12.65 -28.07
C ASN A 37 -18.78 11.45 -29.03
N LEU A 38 -19.65 10.45 -28.97
CA LEU A 38 -19.60 9.23 -29.77
C LEU A 38 -20.61 9.29 -30.92
N THR A 39 -20.25 8.63 -32.02
CA THR A 39 -21.16 8.38 -33.14
C THR A 39 -21.91 7.04 -32.98
N SER A 40 -22.95 6.80 -33.75
CA SER A 40 -23.63 5.51 -33.75
C SER A 40 -22.70 4.36 -34.16
N GLN A 41 -21.68 4.64 -34.98
CA GLN A 41 -20.69 3.68 -35.42
C GLN A 41 -19.71 3.30 -34.31
N ASP A 42 -19.34 4.26 -33.44
CA ASP A 42 -18.43 4.02 -32.31
C ASP A 42 -19.05 3.10 -31.26
N ILE A 43 -20.37 3.04 -31.16
CA ILE A 43 -21.10 2.22 -30.19
C ILE A 43 -21.77 0.97 -30.81
N SER A 44 -21.52 0.68 -32.09
CA SER A 44 -22.15 -0.44 -32.81
C SER A 44 -21.49 -1.78 -32.59
N ASP A 45 -20.18 -1.78 -32.23
CA ASP A 45 -19.38 -2.99 -32.01
C ASP A 45 -18.70 -2.95 -30.66
N TRP A 46 -19.17 -3.78 -29.73
CA TRP A 46 -18.64 -3.91 -28.39
C TRP A 46 -18.93 -5.30 -27.81
N THR A 47 -18.22 -5.67 -26.77
CA THR A 47 -18.42 -6.96 -26.08
C THR A 47 -18.47 -6.77 -24.58
N ILE A 48 -19.19 -7.64 -23.87
CA ILE A 48 -19.10 -7.76 -22.42
C ILE A 48 -17.83 -8.56 -22.13
N GLU A 49 -16.91 -7.98 -21.38
CA GLU A 49 -15.68 -8.64 -20.96
C GLU A 49 -15.90 -9.41 -19.66
N SER A 50 -16.44 -8.74 -18.68
CA SER A 50 -16.72 -9.33 -17.38
C SER A 50 -17.92 -8.67 -16.72
N ILE A 51 -18.47 -9.35 -15.73
CA ILE A 51 -19.56 -8.88 -14.90
C ILE A 51 -19.13 -9.08 -13.44
N GLY A 52 -19.19 -8.03 -12.65
CA GLY A 52 -19.02 -8.06 -11.21
C GLY A 52 -20.29 -7.60 -10.52
N ASN A 53 -20.40 -7.90 -9.24
CA ASN A 53 -21.54 -7.50 -8.45
C ASN A 53 -21.11 -6.85 -7.13
N SER A 54 -22.02 -6.14 -6.51
CA SER A 54 -21.86 -5.62 -5.15
C SER A 54 -23.14 -5.86 -4.35
N GLU A 55 -23.00 -6.62 -3.29
CA GLU A 55 -24.10 -6.90 -2.36
C GLU A 55 -24.59 -5.65 -1.61
N SER A 56 -23.70 -4.69 -1.37
CA SER A 56 -24.03 -3.44 -0.67
C SER A 56 -24.75 -2.44 -1.56
N THR A 57 -24.22 -2.16 -2.74
CA THR A 57 -24.81 -1.20 -3.68
C THR A 57 -26.00 -1.78 -4.44
N LYS A 58 -26.10 -3.12 -4.54
CA LYS A 58 -27.03 -3.83 -5.44
C LYS A 58 -26.85 -3.42 -6.89
N ILE A 59 -25.63 -3.10 -7.28
CA ILE A 59 -25.24 -2.79 -8.66
C ILE A 59 -24.53 -4.00 -9.24
N ASP A 60 -24.96 -4.41 -10.43
CA ASP A 60 -24.19 -5.26 -11.32
C ASP A 60 -23.39 -4.35 -12.24
N THR A 61 -22.06 -4.49 -12.21
CA THR A 61 -21.15 -3.73 -13.06
C THR A 61 -20.78 -4.57 -14.27
N TYR A 62 -21.14 -4.11 -15.46
CA TYR A 62 -20.78 -4.70 -16.73
C TYR A 62 -19.59 -3.96 -17.31
N TRP A 63 -18.43 -4.59 -17.38
CA TRP A 63 -17.28 -4.05 -18.09
C TRP A 63 -17.42 -4.42 -19.56
N ILE A 64 -17.59 -3.40 -20.41
CA ILE A 64 -17.76 -3.56 -21.84
C ILE A 64 -16.55 -2.99 -22.57
N LYS A 65 -16.02 -3.75 -23.53
CA LYS A 65 -14.93 -3.32 -24.42
C LYS A 65 -15.46 -2.87 -25.76
N GLN A 66 -14.96 -1.72 -26.21
CA GLN A 66 -15.20 -1.23 -27.57
C GLN A 66 -14.39 -2.05 -28.57
N ARG A 67 -14.98 -2.30 -29.73
CA ARG A 67 -14.35 -3.03 -30.83
C ARG A 67 -14.54 -2.30 -32.14
N HIS A 68 -13.71 -2.64 -33.10
CA HIS A 68 -13.92 -2.31 -34.51
C HIS A 68 -13.70 -3.55 -35.36
N GLN A 69 -14.73 -3.95 -36.10
CA GLN A 69 -14.77 -5.18 -36.91
C GLN A 69 -14.35 -6.44 -36.10
N GLY A 70 -14.86 -6.54 -34.90
CA GLY A 70 -14.58 -7.65 -33.99
C GLY A 70 -13.22 -7.60 -33.26
N ILE A 71 -12.33 -6.64 -33.61
CA ILE A 71 -11.03 -6.44 -32.93
C ILE A 71 -11.20 -5.43 -31.81
N GLU A 72 -10.75 -5.78 -30.60
CA GLU A 72 -10.87 -4.94 -29.41
C GLU A 72 -9.94 -3.73 -29.46
N ILE A 73 -10.38 -2.61 -28.85
CA ILE A 73 -9.54 -1.44 -28.63
C ILE A 73 -8.99 -1.52 -27.21
N PHE A 74 -7.67 -1.55 -27.08
CA PHE A 74 -6.98 -1.71 -25.81
C PHE A 74 -7.37 -0.61 -24.82
N ASN A 75 -7.72 -1.00 -23.58
CA ASN A 75 -8.18 -0.14 -22.50
C ASN A 75 -9.39 0.77 -22.82
N SER A 76 -10.06 0.60 -23.95
CA SER A 76 -11.36 1.23 -24.21
C SER A 76 -12.47 0.43 -23.53
N VAL A 77 -12.48 0.49 -22.19
CA VAL A 77 -13.38 -0.26 -21.30
C VAL A 77 -14.30 0.72 -20.59
N SER A 78 -15.60 0.61 -20.81
CA SER A 78 -16.60 1.36 -20.07
C SER A 78 -17.30 0.47 -19.04
N ASN A 79 -17.50 1.00 -17.83
CA ASN A 79 -18.30 0.35 -16.81
C ASN A 79 -19.75 0.78 -16.99
N ILE A 80 -20.64 -0.19 -17.13
CA ILE A 80 -22.09 0.03 -17.18
C ILE A 80 -22.70 -0.48 -15.87
N TRP A 81 -23.41 0.38 -15.16
CA TRP A 81 -24.02 0.05 -13.88
C TRP A 81 -25.48 -0.28 -14.05
N ILE A 82 -25.87 -1.50 -13.70
CA ILE A 82 -27.25 -1.96 -13.73
C ILE A 82 -27.76 -2.16 -12.31
N LYS A 83 -28.85 -1.50 -11.96
CA LYS A 83 -29.54 -1.65 -10.68
C LYS A 83 -31.04 -1.75 -10.90
N ASN A 84 -31.69 -2.71 -10.23
CA ASN A 84 -33.13 -2.97 -10.40
C ASN A 84 -33.52 -3.13 -11.87
N ASP A 85 -32.68 -3.84 -12.63
CA ASP A 85 -32.91 -4.14 -14.04
C ASP A 85 -32.85 -2.93 -15.01
N GLU A 86 -32.33 -1.79 -14.55
CA GLU A 86 -32.15 -0.58 -15.35
C GLU A 86 -30.69 -0.14 -15.37
N VAL A 87 -30.22 0.37 -16.53
CA VAL A 87 -28.91 1.02 -16.62
C VAL A 87 -29.00 2.40 -15.98
N ILE A 88 -28.30 2.59 -14.86
CA ILE A 88 -28.35 3.82 -14.08
C ILE A 88 -27.21 4.78 -14.42
N ASN A 89 -26.03 4.28 -14.84
CA ASN A 89 -24.89 5.11 -15.20
C ASN A 89 -23.86 4.35 -16.03
N SER A 90 -22.87 5.09 -16.55
CA SER A 90 -21.70 4.59 -17.28
C SER A 90 -20.50 5.51 -17.12
N THR A 91 -19.29 4.98 -17.11
CA THR A 91 -18.05 5.79 -17.07
C THR A 91 -17.66 6.41 -18.41
N GLY A 92 -18.21 5.93 -19.54
CA GLY A 92 -18.09 6.60 -20.83
C GLY A 92 -16.68 6.68 -21.46
N VAL A 93 -15.87 5.63 -21.39
CA VAL A 93 -14.46 5.63 -21.83
C VAL A 93 -14.27 5.21 -23.32
N PHE A 94 -15.33 5.04 -24.10
CA PHE A 94 -15.19 4.67 -25.50
C PHE A 94 -14.53 5.77 -26.33
N ILE A 95 -13.74 5.37 -27.33
CA ILE A 95 -13.05 6.26 -28.25
C ILE A 95 -13.99 6.68 -29.38
N SER A 96 -13.99 7.97 -29.69
CA SER A 96 -14.78 8.54 -30.78
C SER A 96 -14.10 8.42 -32.14
N ASN A 97 -14.91 8.40 -33.21
CA ASN A 97 -14.47 8.39 -34.60
C ASN A 97 -13.50 7.25 -34.95
N VAL A 98 -13.78 6.05 -34.42
CA VAL A 98 -12.90 4.87 -34.54
C VAL A 98 -12.51 4.57 -35.98
N VAL A 99 -13.48 4.62 -36.91
CA VAL A 99 -13.24 4.30 -38.34
C VAL A 99 -12.18 5.18 -38.98
N GLN A 100 -12.12 6.46 -38.59
CA GLN A 100 -11.15 7.41 -39.12
C GLN A 100 -9.77 7.24 -38.51
N LYS A 101 -9.71 6.65 -37.30
CA LYS A 101 -8.48 6.49 -36.52
C LYS A 101 -7.74 5.18 -36.80
N VAL A 102 -8.44 4.16 -37.29
CA VAL A 102 -7.89 2.82 -37.54
C VAL A 102 -6.94 2.84 -38.75
N ASN A 103 -5.71 2.30 -38.54
CA ASN A 103 -4.72 2.23 -39.62
C ASN A 103 -4.97 1.07 -40.60
N THR A 104 -5.32 -0.12 -40.13
CA THR A 104 -5.61 -1.32 -40.90
C THR A 104 -6.37 -2.33 -40.05
N THR A 105 -7.05 -3.28 -40.70
CA THR A 105 -7.77 -4.37 -40.04
C THR A 105 -7.09 -5.73 -40.22
N SER A 106 -5.98 -5.79 -40.97
CA SER A 106 -5.27 -7.03 -41.28
C SER A 106 -3.80 -6.96 -40.89
N PRO A 107 -3.29 -7.89 -40.08
CA PRO A 107 -1.89 -7.92 -39.72
C PRO A 107 -1.03 -8.40 -40.92
N SER A 108 0.13 -7.74 -41.10
CA SER A 108 1.16 -8.20 -42.06
C SER A 108 2.20 -9.08 -41.36
N LEU A 109 2.33 -8.93 -40.03
CA LEU A 109 3.25 -9.69 -39.19
C LEU A 109 2.51 -10.84 -38.51
N SER A 110 3.04 -12.06 -38.62
CA SER A 110 2.48 -13.20 -37.89
C SER A 110 2.63 -13.07 -36.37
N VAL A 111 1.73 -13.68 -35.63
CA VAL A 111 1.75 -13.64 -34.15
C VAL A 111 3.08 -14.13 -33.54
N LEU A 112 3.67 -15.21 -34.10
CA LEU A 112 4.97 -15.73 -33.62
C LEU A 112 6.12 -14.77 -33.93
N ASN A 113 6.11 -14.10 -35.10
CA ASN A 113 7.13 -13.11 -35.42
C ASN A 113 7.01 -11.87 -34.52
N ALA A 114 5.78 -11.46 -34.20
CA ALA A 114 5.55 -10.38 -33.27
C ALA A 114 6.01 -10.75 -31.82
N LEU A 115 5.72 -11.97 -31.36
CA LEU A 115 6.20 -12.47 -30.07
C LEU A 115 7.74 -12.53 -30.01
N ASN A 116 8.40 -12.94 -31.09
CA ASN A 116 9.86 -12.93 -31.17
C ASN A 116 10.42 -11.50 -30.99
N LYS A 117 9.77 -10.48 -31.57
CA LYS A 117 10.14 -9.08 -31.35
C LYS A 117 9.96 -8.62 -29.92
N ALA A 118 8.87 -9.06 -29.28
CA ALA A 118 8.66 -8.79 -27.86
C ALA A 118 9.80 -9.40 -27.02
N PHE A 119 10.13 -10.66 -27.24
CA PHE A 119 11.19 -11.37 -26.51
C PHE A 119 12.58 -10.75 -26.75
N GLU A 120 12.92 -10.43 -27.99
CA GLU A 120 14.17 -9.72 -28.34
C GLU A 120 14.35 -8.46 -27.50
N SER A 121 13.27 -7.70 -27.30
CA SER A 121 13.31 -6.41 -26.59
C SER A 121 13.53 -6.50 -25.08
N VAL A 122 13.40 -7.71 -24.52
CA VAL A 122 13.59 -7.98 -23.07
C VAL A 122 14.64 -9.05 -22.83
N ASN A 123 15.47 -9.35 -23.85
CA ASN A 123 16.53 -10.37 -23.82
C ASN A 123 16.02 -11.76 -23.40
N GLN A 124 14.75 -12.07 -23.70
CA GLN A 124 14.15 -13.37 -23.44
C GLN A 124 14.46 -14.32 -24.61
N SER A 125 14.75 -15.60 -24.30
CA SER A 125 14.94 -16.61 -25.34
C SER A 125 13.66 -16.85 -26.13
N ASN A 126 13.76 -16.78 -27.45
CA ASN A 126 12.65 -17.02 -28.37
C ASN A 126 12.62 -18.45 -28.97
N SER A 127 13.47 -19.34 -28.48
CA SER A 127 13.51 -20.74 -28.91
C SER A 127 12.23 -21.48 -28.47
N ASN A 128 11.65 -22.26 -29.41
CA ASN A 128 10.52 -23.15 -29.15
C ASN A 128 9.13 -22.48 -28.91
N ASN A 129 8.88 -21.29 -29.43
CA ASN A 129 7.52 -20.72 -29.46
C ASN A 129 6.62 -21.53 -30.39
N GLN A 130 5.52 -22.12 -29.90
CA GLN A 130 4.57 -22.92 -30.63
C GLN A 130 3.13 -22.53 -30.31
N ILE A 131 2.29 -22.32 -31.33
CA ILE A 131 0.85 -22.18 -31.12
C ILE A 131 0.31 -23.55 -30.71
N ILE A 132 -0.27 -23.59 -29.50
CA ILE A 132 -0.88 -24.82 -28.95
C ILE A 132 -2.39 -24.82 -29.08
N GLU A 133 -3.00 -23.63 -29.20
CA GLU A 133 -4.44 -23.47 -29.39
C GLU A 133 -4.72 -22.22 -30.24
N THR A 134 -5.64 -22.35 -31.20
CA THR A 134 -6.22 -21.22 -31.93
C THR A 134 -7.63 -21.00 -31.41
N ILE A 135 -7.83 -19.97 -30.59
CA ILE A 135 -9.12 -19.62 -29.99
C ILE A 135 -10.01 -18.96 -31.06
N SER A 136 -9.42 -18.06 -31.84
CA SER A 136 -10.03 -17.39 -32.98
C SER A 136 -8.98 -16.98 -34.02
N ASN A 137 -9.39 -16.35 -35.11
CA ASN A 137 -8.45 -15.77 -36.08
C ASN A 137 -7.56 -14.68 -35.49
N ASN A 138 -7.95 -14.11 -34.34
CA ASN A 138 -7.30 -12.98 -33.69
C ASN A 138 -6.76 -13.31 -32.27
N GLU A 139 -6.88 -14.58 -31.84
CA GLU A 139 -6.48 -14.97 -30.47
C GLU A 139 -5.90 -16.38 -30.44
N PHE A 140 -4.73 -16.50 -29.82
CA PHE A 140 -3.94 -17.72 -29.79
C PHE A 140 -3.38 -17.97 -28.37
N LYS A 141 -3.20 -19.26 -28.04
CA LYS A 141 -2.33 -19.66 -26.91
C LYS A 141 -1.02 -20.19 -27.49
N ILE A 142 0.08 -19.69 -26.95
CA ILE A 142 1.44 -20.00 -27.39
C ILE A 142 2.19 -20.61 -26.22
N TYR A 143 2.81 -21.77 -26.48
CA TYR A 143 3.72 -22.40 -25.53
C TYR A 143 5.15 -21.99 -25.85
N ASN A 144 5.93 -21.68 -24.80
CA ASN A 144 7.36 -21.50 -24.89
C ASN A 144 8.04 -22.53 -23.96
N GLY A 145 8.90 -23.37 -24.49
CA GLY A 145 9.54 -24.46 -23.75
C GLY A 145 10.48 -24.03 -22.62
N ASN A 146 10.79 -22.74 -22.52
CA ASN A 146 11.61 -22.14 -21.45
C ASN A 146 10.79 -21.48 -20.35
N LEU A 147 9.46 -21.31 -20.57
CA LEU A 147 8.53 -20.75 -19.58
C LEU A 147 7.72 -21.92 -19.03
N THR A 148 7.76 -22.13 -17.76
CA THR A 148 7.44 -23.42 -17.15
C THR A 148 5.98 -23.79 -17.21
N GLU A 149 4.97 -23.19 -16.92
CA GLU A 149 3.60 -23.76 -16.90
C GLU A 149 2.53 -22.91 -17.58
N ASP A 150 2.76 -21.64 -17.79
CA ASP A 150 1.78 -20.73 -18.32
C ASP A 150 2.00 -20.53 -19.81
N HIS A 151 0.96 -20.75 -20.59
CA HIS A 151 0.96 -20.39 -22.00
C HIS A 151 0.76 -18.88 -22.14
N ILE A 152 1.40 -18.31 -23.14
CA ILE A 152 1.25 -16.91 -23.51
C ILE A 152 -0.05 -16.76 -24.28
N THR A 153 -0.95 -15.90 -23.82
CA THR A 153 -2.09 -15.47 -24.60
C THR A 153 -1.66 -14.35 -25.55
N ALA A 154 -1.95 -14.52 -26.84
CA ALA A 154 -1.69 -13.53 -27.87
C ALA A 154 -3.01 -13.09 -28.47
N LYS A 155 -3.29 -11.79 -28.49
CA LYS A 155 -4.54 -11.23 -28.99
C LYS A 155 -4.27 -10.08 -29.95
N LEU A 156 -5.01 -10.01 -31.04
CA LEU A 156 -4.96 -8.87 -31.96
C LEU A 156 -5.87 -7.77 -31.41
N VAL A 157 -5.30 -6.56 -31.22
CA VAL A 157 -5.99 -5.41 -30.65
C VAL A 157 -5.65 -4.13 -31.41
N TYR A 158 -6.41 -3.07 -31.19
CA TYR A 158 -6.00 -1.72 -31.57
C TYR A 158 -5.37 -1.02 -30.37
N GLN A 159 -4.10 -0.60 -30.50
CA GLN A 159 -3.42 0.24 -29.50
C GLN A 159 -3.70 1.72 -29.82
N PRO A 160 -4.31 2.49 -28.91
CA PRO A 160 -4.43 3.93 -29.06
C PRO A 160 -3.06 4.61 -29.02
N MET A 161 -2.77 5.46 -30.01
CA MET A 161 -1.54 6.23 -30.16
C MET A 161 -1.90 7.67 -30.56
N GLY A 162 -2.21 8.51 -29.57
CA GLY A 162 -2.74 9.84 -29.80
C GLY A 162 -4.04 9.79 -30.62
N GLU A 163 -4.04 10.40 -31.82
CA GLU A 163 -5.24 10.43 -32.68
C GLU A 163 -5.38 9.21 -33.59
N THR A 164 -4.55 8.18 -33.44
CA THR A 164 -4.59 6.98 -34.28
C THR A 164 -4.80 5.70 -33.47
N LEU A 165 -5.37 4.69 -34.12
CA LEU A 165 -5.52 3.35 -33.58
C LEU A 165 -4.65 2.40 -34.42
N ARG A 166 -3.57 1.90 -33.79
CA ARG A 166 -2.59 1.03 -34.46
C ARG A 166 -2.94 -0.43 -34.19
N LEU A 167 -3.09 -1.23 -35.25
CA LEU A 167 -3.28 -2.66 -35.10
C LEU A 167 -2.03 -3.30 -34.51
N ALA A 168 -2.19 -4.07 -33.42
CA ALA A 168 -1.09 -4.63 -32.66
C ALA A 168 -1.40 -6.03 -32.15
N TRP A 169 -0.37 -6.84 -32.01
CA TRP A 169 -0.41 -8.05 -31.21
C TRP A 169 -0.16 -7.72 -29.75
N ASP A 170 -1.08 -8.07 -28.88
CA ASP A 170 -1.01 -7.93 -27.42
C ASP A 170 -0.59 -9.25 -26.79
N PHE A 171 0.44 -9.20 -25.97
CA PHE A 171 1.01 -10.35 -25.26
C PHE A 171 1.16 -10.05 -23.80
N SER A 172 0.88 -11.05 -22.95
CA SER A 172 1.30 -11.03 -21.54
C SER A 172 2.12 -12.28 -21.25
N PHE A 173 3.33 -12.09 -20.70
CA PHE A 173 4.24 -13.18 -20.36
C PHE A 173 5.21 -12.80 -19.24
N TYR A 174 5.52 -13.78 -18.39
CA TYR A 174 6.60 -13.63 -17.40
C TYR A 174 7.97 -13.74 -18.06
N THR A 175 8.97 -13.03 -17.50
CA THR A 175 10.37 -13.36 -17.72
C THR A 175 10.71 -14.69 -17.04
N GLN A 176 11.81 -15.33 -17.46
CA GLN A 176 12.21 -16.64 -16.93
C GLN A 176 12.48 -16.60 -15.42
N ASP A 177 12.93 -15.46 -14.89
CA ASP A 177 13.16 -15.20 -13.47
C ASP A 177 11.91 -14.66 -12.75
N TYR A 178 10.78 -14.52 -13.46
CA TYR A 178 9.50 -14.00 -12.99
C TYR A 178 9.56 -12.59 -12.35
N LYS A 179 10.65 -11.86 -12.52
CA LYS A 179 10.78 -10.49 -12.02
C LYS A 179 9.91 -9.50 -12.78
N HIS A 180 9.49 -9.84 -13.98
CA HIS A 180 8.63 -9.01 -14.82
C HIS A 180 7.48 -9.85 -15.40
N LEU A 181 6.29 -9.28 -15.38
CA LEU A 181 5.13 -9.74 -16.15
C LEU A 181 4.88 -8.70 -17.24
N TRP A 182 5.54 -8.88 -18.37
CA TRP A 182 5.41 -7.94 -19.47
C TRP A 182 4.05 -8.04 -20.15
N ASN A 183 3.33 -6.91 -20.26
CA ASN A 183 2.19 -6.74 -21.13
C ASN A 183 2.59 -5.81 -22.28
N MET A 184 2.72 -6.35 -23.48
CA MET A 184 3.36 -5.66 -24.61
C MET A 184 2.46 -5.63 -25.84
N ARG A 185 2.40 -4.48 -26.52
CA ARG A 185 1.75 -4.33 -27.84
C ARG A 185 2.79 -4.11 -28.89
N ILE A 186 2.83 -5.04 -29.85
CA ILE A 186 3.74 -5.03 -31.00
C ILE A 186 2.92 -4.69 -32.24
N ASP A 187 3.28 -3.62 -32.94
CA ASP A 187 2.61 -3.21 -34.18
C ASP A 187 2.53 -4.39 -35.16
N ALA A 188 1.32 -4.75 -35.51
CA ALA A 188 1.04 -5.94 -36.32
C ALA A 188 1.42 -5.76 -37.81
N VAL A 189 1.92 -4.57 -38.19
CA VAL A 189 2.40 -4.28 -39.56
C VAL A 189 3.92 -4.14 -39.57
N THR A 190 4.48 -3.32 -38.65
CA THR A 190 5.88 -2.95 -38.68
C THR A 190 6.76 -3.76 -37.71
N GLY A 191 6.17 -4.39 -36.69
CA GLY A 191 6.89 -5.10 -35.65
C GLY A 191 7.54 -4.16 -34.59
N THR A 192 7.22 -2.87 -34.60
CA THR A 192 7.70 -1.95 -33.57
C THR A 192 6.93 -2.12 -32.27
N ILE A 193 7.57 -1.89 -31.12
CA ILE A 193 6.92 -1.88 -29.83
C ILE A 193 6.13 -0.58 -29.72
N LEU A 194 4.80 -0.69 -29.58
CA LEU A 194 3.91 0.46 -29.37
C LEU A 194 3.78 0.81 -27.89
N GLN A 195 3.74 -0.24 -27.04
CA GLN A 195 3.60 -0.08 -25.60
C GLN A 195 4.23 -1.29 -24.89
N LYS A 196 4.83 -1.01 -23.75
CA LYS A 196 5.42 -2.03 -22.88
C LYS A 196 5.11 -1.65 -21.43
N ASN A 197 4.33 -2.47 -20.75
CA ASN A 197 3.97 -2.30 -19.35
C ASN A 197 4.48 -3.49 -18.55
N ASP A 198 4.96 -3.22 -17.35
CA ASP A 198 5.23 -4.26 -16.36
C ASP A 198 4.03 -4.36 -15.42
N LEU A 199 3.45 -5.56 -15.31
CA LEU A 199 2.34 -5.84 -14.39
C LEU A 199 2.85 -6.42 -13.05
N VAL A 200 4.15 -6.57 -12.87
CA VAL A 200 4.78 -6.70 -11.56
C VAL A 200 4.93 -5.29 -11.00
N ILE A 201 4.20 -5.01 -9.94
CA ILE A 201 4.35 -3.76 -9.21
C ILE A 201 5.40 -3.99 -8.15
N SER A 202 6.51 -3.29 -8.28
CA SER A 202 7.66 -3.42 -7.41
C SER A 202 7.72 -2.19 -6.51
N CYS A 203 7.68 -2.39 -5.22
CA CYS A 203 7.77 -1.34 -4.22
C CYS A 203 9.25 -1.03 -3.93
N ASN A 204 9.95 -0.47 -4.93
CA ASN A 204 11.35 -0.11 -4.78
C ASN A 204 11.50 1.15 -3.93
N PHE A 205 11.93 0.99 -2.69
CA PHE A 205 12.01 2.03 -1.67
C PHE A 205 13.39 2.73 -1.62
N GLU A 206 14.32 2.39 -2.50
CA GLU A 206 15.67 2.97 -2.50
C GLU A 206 15.70 4.46 -2.93
N ASN A 207 14.63 5.00 -3.50
CA ASN A 207 14.56 6.35 -4.06
C ASN A 207 13.82 7.38 -3.20
N HIS A 208 13.27 7.02 -2.05
CA HIS A 208 12.64 7.98 -1.13
C HIS A 208 13.69 8.66 -0.25
N LYS A 209 14.42 9.61 -0.83
CA LYS A 209 15.42 10.43 -0.14
C LYS A 209 14.87 11.82 0.07
N GLY A 210 14.66 12.17 1.34
CA GLY A 210 14.61 13.54 1.78
C GLY A 210 13.41 14.00 2.57
N HIS A 211 13.36 13.67 3.86
CA HIS A 211 12.44 14.37 4.76
C HIS A 211 13.08 14.68 6.11
N LYS A 212 12.69 15.86 6.63
CA LYS A 212 13.10 16.36 7.94
C LYS A 212 12.45 15.54 9.05
N HIS A 213 13.24 14.96 9.91
CA HIS A 213 12.76 14.27 11.12
C HIS A 213 12.58 15.28 12.25
N GLY A 214 11.33 15.49 12.62
CA GLY A 214 11.01 16.09 13.93
C GLY A 214 10.91 14.97 14.96
N SER A 215 11.77 15.03 16.00
CA SER A 215 11.71 14.10 17.12
C SER A 215 10.57 14.45 18.07
N SER A 216 9.67 13.53 18.34
CA SER A 216 8.84 13.56 19.53
C SER A 216 8.96 12.23 20.27
N ASP A 217 9.63 12.31 21.42
CA ASP A 217 9.83 11.21 22.34
C ASP A 217 8.55 11.02 23.19
N PHE A 218 7.92 9.85 23.13
CA PHE A 218 6.94 9.41 24.11
C PHE A 218 7.07 7.91 24.37
N SER A 219 7.94 7.58 25.31
CA SER A 219 7.92 6.28 25.98
C SER A 219 6.87 6.32 27.10
N PHE A 220 5.71 5.71 26.93
CA PHE A 220 4.90 5.17 28.04
C PHE A 220 3.69 4.40 27.50
N TYR A 221 3.65 3.12 27.70
CA TYR A 221 2.55 2.24 28.10
C TYR A 221 2.87 0.79 27.78
N LYS A 222 3.46 0.12 28.76
CA LYS A 222 3.43 -1.35 28.84
C LYS A 222 2.27 -1.76 29.73
N ASN A 223 1.52 -2.73 29.25
CA ASN A 223 0.57 -3.59 29.95
C ASN A 223 -0.76 -3.00 30.39
N LEU A 224 -1.79 -3.40 29.67
CA LEU A 224 -3.11 -3.73 30.23
C LEU A 224 -4.04 -4.24 29.12
N PHE A 225 -4.09 -5.54 28.88
CA PHE A 225 -5.32 -6.19 28.40
C PHE A 225 -5.23 -7.70 28.59
N LYS A 226 -6.24 -8.23 29.29
CA LYS A 226 -6.52 -9.65 29.43
C LYS A 226 -7.28 -10.15 28.20
N ASP A 227 -6.89 -11.35 27.75
CA ASP A 227 -7.63 -12.14 26.76
C ASP A 227 -9.06 -12.41 27.20
N GLU A 228 -10.03 -12.04 26.36
CA GLU A 228 -11.33 -12.69 26.34
C GLU A 228 -11.48 -13.38 25.00
N SER A 229 -11.47 -14.72 25.05
CA SER A 229 -11.70 -15.59 23.92
C SER A 229 -13.14 -15.49 23.45
N LEU A 230 -13.35 -14.99 22.23
CA LEU A 230 -14.65 -15.07 21.56
C LEU A 230 -14.84 -16.49 21.00
N ALA A 231 -15.79 -17.21 21.56
CA ALA A 231 -16.21 -18.50 21.07
C ALA A 231 -16.90 -18.38 19.71
N ASN A 232 -16.36 -19.06 18.71
CA ASN A 232 -16.92 -19.12 17.36
C ASN A 232 -17.74 -20.41 17.19
N PRO A 233 -19.01 -20.36 16.77
CA PRO A 233 -19.83 -21.54 16.54
C PRO A 233 -19.72 -21.97 15.07
N LEU A 234 -18.91 -22.91 14.79
CA LEU A 234 -18.87 -23.90 13.71
C LEU A 234 -17.39 -24.20 13.38
N GLN A 235 -16.84 -25.20 14.08
CA GLN A 235 -15.44 -25.59 13.88
C GLN A 235 -15.29 -26.36 12.57
N VAL A 236 -14.72 -25.70 11.57
CA VAL A 236 -13.84 -26.35 10.60
C VAL A 236 -12.57 -26.71 11.40
N GLN A 237 -11.97 -27.88 11.19
CA GLN A 237 -10.70 -28.23 11.83
C GLN A 237 -9.62 -27.34 11.26
N GLY A 238 -9.35 -26.21 11.91
CA GLY A 238 -8.35 -25.22 11.51
C GLY A 238 -6.97 -25.55 12.06
N GLY A 239 -5.95 -24.82 11.57
CA GLY A 239 -4.58 -24.93 12.03
C GLY A 239 -4.26 -24.04 13.23
N SER A 240 -3.04 -24.18 13.75
CA SER A 240 -2.44 -23.26 14.72
C SER A 240 -1.13 -22.70 14.17
N TYR A 241 -0.97 -21.37 14.25
CA TYR A 241 0.12 -20.65 13.60
C TYR A 241 0.78 -19.68 14.59
N ARG A 242 2.10 -19.81 14.80
CA ARG A 242 2.85 -18.81 15.59
C ARG A 242 3.30 -17.67 14.69
N VAL A 243 2.59 -16.57 14.77
CA VAL A 243 2.68 -15.44 13.81
C VAL A 243 2.58 -14.09 14.52
N ILE A 244 2.85 -13.02 13.79
CA ILE A 244 2.41 -11.69 14.19
C ILE A 244 0.90 -11.61 13.94
N PRO A 245 0.04 -11.34 14.94
CA PRO A 245 -1.39 -11.20 14.72
C PRO A 245 -1.68 -10.13 13.67
N PHE A 246 -2.67 -10.35 12.81
CA PHE A 246 -2.94 -9.54 11.62
C PHE A 246 -3.17 -8.05 11.89
N ASN A 247 -3.63 -7.69 13.11
CA ASN A 247 -3.87 -6.31 13.54
C ASN A 247 -2.62 -5.61 14.09
N PHE A 248 -1.45 -6.23 13.95
CA PHE A 248 -0.15 -5.65 14.26
C PHE A 248 0.75 -5.73 13.04
N GLU A 249 1.57 -4.69 12.84
CA GLU A 249 2.43 -4.61 11.69
C GLU A 249 3.58 -5.62 11.74
N SER A 250 4.28 -5.75 12.87
CA SER A 250 5.56 -6.42 12.89
C SER A 250 6.00 -6.87 14.29
N PRO A 251 7.14 -7.57 14.43
CA PRO A 251 7.75 -7.92 15.72
C PRO A 251 8.04 -6.72 16.63
N ASN A 252 8.21 -5.51 16.06
CA ASN A 252 8.40 -4.29 16.86
C ASN A 252 7.11 -3.84 17.56
N HIS A 253 5.95 -4.19 17.01
CA HIS A 253 4.65 -3.79 17.52
C HIS A 253 4.07 -4.79 18.54
N THR A 254 4.41 -6.07 18.41
CA THR A 254 3.97 -7.11 19.34
C THR A 254 4.83 -8.36 19.23
N ALA A 255 4.84 -9.16 20.30
CA ALA A 255 5.40 -10.51 20.21
C ALA A 255 4.54 -11.42 19.34
N ARG A 256 5.17 -12.41 18.69
CA ARG A 256 4.45 -13.47 17.95
C ARG A 256 3.54 -14.27 18.89
N GLN A 257 2.33 -14.55 18.43
CA GLN A 257 1.32 -15.28 19.18
C GLN A 257 0.95 -16.57 18.45
N LEU A 258 0.53 -17.58 19.20
CA LEU A 258 -0.04 -18.79 18.62
C LEU A 258 -1.53 -18.57 18.38
N VAL A 259 -1.88 -18.30 17.12
CA VAL A 259 -3.27 -18.10 16.69
C VAL A 259 -3.85 -19.46 16.28
N THR A 260 -5.04 -19.79 16.77
CA THR A 260 -5.68 -21.08 16.50
C THR A 260 -7.01 -20.90 15.79
N ASN A 261 -7.27 -21.71 14.77
CA ASN A 261 -8.50 -21.70 13.95
C ASN A 261 -8.87 -20.28 13.44
N PRO A 262 -7.95 -19.57 12.77
CA PRO A 262 -8.23 -18.21 12.31
C PRO A 262 -9.12 -18.15 11.05
N GLU A 263 -9.41 -19.27 10.43
CA GLU A 263 -10.11 -19.39 9.16
C GLU A 263 -11.55 -18.89 9.25
N ASN A 264 -11.94 -18.03 8.31
CA ASN A 264 -13.33 -17.57 8.20
C ASN A 264 -14.19 -18.58 7.44
N ALA A 265 -15.22 -19.11 8.08
CA ALA A 265 -16.06 -20.17 7.51
C ALA A 265 -16.87 -19.73 6.27
N THR A 266 -17.08 -18.44 6.04
CA THR A 266 -17.77 -17.92 4.84
C THR A 266 -16.81 -17.85 3.66
N ALA A 267 -15.62 -17.28 3.86
CA ALA A 267 -14.64 -17.09 2.80
C ALA A 267 -13.81 -18.35 2.52
N SER A 268 -13.57 -19.15 3.56
CA SER A 268 -12.78 -20.38 3.50
C SER A 268 -13.55 -21.56 4.13
N PRO A 269 -14.67 -21.99 3.53
CA PRO A 269 -15.58 -22.98 4.12
C PRO A 269 -14.97 -24.36 4.30
N LYS A 270 -13.82 -24.65 3.72
CA LYS A 270 -13.05 -25.89 3.87
C LYS A 270 -11.79 -25.72 4.73
N GLY A 271 -11.58 -24.54 5.32
CA GLY A 271 -10.32 -24.12 5.93
C GLY A 271 -9.28 -23.74 4.89
N TRP A 272 -8.09 -23.33 5.37
CA TRP A 272 -7.05 -22.80 4.50
C TRP A 272 -6.24 -23.86 3.73
N HIS A 273 -6.19 -25.10 4.25
CA HIS A 273 -5.35 -26.18 3.72
C HIS A 273 -6.04 -27.14 2.74
N ASP A 274 -7.31 -26.91 2.42
CA ASP A 274 -8.10 -27.80 1.57
C ASP A 274 -8.48 -27.09 0.25
N THR A 275 -8.07 -27.69 -0.88
CA THR A 275 -8.39 -27.18 -2.22
C THR A 275 -9.52 -27.92 -2.90
N ASN A 276 -10.29 -28.75 -2.16
CA ASN A 276 -11.25 -29.64 -2.76
C ASN A 276 -12.48 -28.92 -3.35
N THR A 277 -12.84 -29.30 -4.58
CA THR A 277 -14.05 -28.82 -5.23
C THR A 277 -15.32 -29.39 -4.58
N ILE A 278 -16.35 -28.56 -4.44
CA ILE A 278 -17.69 -28.94 -3.95
C ILE A 278 -18.38 -29.96 -4.88
N THR A 279 -17.93 -30.13 -6.11
CA THR A 279 -18.55 -30.96 -7.13
C THR A 279 -18.02 -32.42 -7.12
N GLY A 280 -18.41 -33.16 -6.10
CA GLY A 280 -18.53 -34.61 -6.25
C GLY A 280 -17.27 -35.46 -6.36
N ASN A 281 -16.07 -34.91 -6.28
CA ASN A 281 -14.85 -35.70 -6.19
C ASN A 281 -14.47 -35.89 -4.73
N THR A 282 -14.49 -37.16 -4.28
CA THR A 282 -14.28 -37.56 -2.88
C THR A 282 -12.80 -37.54 -2.45
N ALA A 283 -11.86 -37.18 -3.34
CA ALA A 283 -10.45 -37.07 -2.99
C ALA A 283 -10.15 -35.66 -2.48
N SER A 284 -10.15 -35.50 -1.18
CA SER A 284 -9.73 -34.26 -0.50
C SER A 284 -8.23 -34.05 -0.71
N LEU A 285 -7.84 -32.98 -1.41
CA LEU A 285 -6.45 -32.51 -1.48
C LEU A 285 -6.21 -31.62 -0.26
N LYS A 286 -5.96 -32.24 0.89
CA LYS A 286 -5.51 -31.55 2.09
C LYS A 286 -4.00 -31.52 2.12
N TYR A 287 -3.46 -30.32 2.30
CA TYR A 287 -2.04 -30.12 2.52
C TYR A 287 -1.74 -30.01 4.01
N THR A 288 -0.63 -30.58 4.45
CA THR A 288 -0.13 -30.43 5.83
C THR A 288 0.92 -29.32 5.93
N TYR A 289 1.33 -28.76 4.80
CA TYR A 289 2.30 -27.68 4.71
C TYR A 289 1.61 -26.37 4.28
N THR A 290 2.35 -25.25 4.21
CA THR A 290 1.84 -23.90 3.94
C THR A 290 1.31 -23.74 2.51
N ARG A 291 0.31 -24.56 2.17
CA ARG A 291 -0.42 -24.54 0.90
C ARG A 291 -1.92 -24.81 1.15
N GLY A 292 -2.76 -24.15 0.34
CA GLY A 292 -4.19 -24.38 0.38
C GLY A 292 -4.95 -23.73 -0.76
N ASN A 293 -6.20 -23.32 -0.48
CA ASN A 293 -7.07 -22.79 -1.53
C ASN A 293 -6.72 -21.34 -1.93
N ASN A 294 -6.24 -20.53 -0.99
CA ASN A 294 -6.03 -19.10 -1.22
C ASN A 294 -4.56 -18.77 -1.56
N THR A 295 -3.65 -19.57 -1.02
CA THR A 295 -2.21 -19.35 -1.23
C THR A 295 -1.39 -20.62 -1.10
N TRP A 296 -0.22 -20.58 -1.73
CA TRP A 296 0.91 -21.46 -1.47
C TRP A 296 2.14 -20.62 -1.14
N ALA A 297 2.45 -20.53 0.16
CA ALA A 297 3.65 -19.86 0.65
C ALA A 297 4.82 -20.83 0.73
N ARG A 298 6.00 -20.43 0.22
CA ARG A 298 7.20 -21.25 0.13
C ARG A 298 8.45 -20.37 0.06
N ALA A 299 9.63 -20.94 0.40
CA ALA A 299 10.91 -20.28 0.17
C ALA A 299 11.28 -20.25 -1.32
N ASP A 300 11.89 -19.15 -1.78
CA ASP A 300 12.52 -19.10 -3.10
C ASP A 300 13.89 -18.43 -3.07
N PHE A 301 14.85 -18.99 -2.33
CA PHE A 301 16.18 -18.43 -2.11
C PHE A 301 16.98 -18.12 -3.38
N THR A 302 16.69 -18.81 -4.47
CA THR A 302 17.45 -18.73 -5.72
C THR A 302 16.67 -18.11 -6.86
N SER A 303 15.49 -17.55 -6.60
CA SER A 303 14.57 -16.97 -7.60
C SER A 303 14.35 -17.90 -8.80
N VAL A 304 14.11 -19.18 -8.53
CA VAL A 304 13.87 -20.20 -9.58
C VAL A 304 12.40 -20.50 -9.76
N ASN A 305 11.55 -19.88 -8.94
CA ASN A 305 10.08 -20.02 -8.99
C ASN A 305 9.62 -21.48 -8.91
N PRO A 306 9.85 -22.12 -7.80
CA PRO A 306 9.62 -23.55 -7.68
C PRO A 306 8.15 -23.89 -7.90
N THR A 307 7.87 -24.87 -8.77
CA THR A 307 6.53 -25.36 -9.08
C THR A 307 6.16 -26.60 -8.29
N SER A 308 7.09 -27.15 -7.51
CA SER A 308 6.92 -28.33 -6.68
C SER A 308 7.36 -28.08 -5.24
N HIS A 309 6.66 -28.74 -4.30
CA HIS A 309 7.01 -28.71 -2.88
C HIS A 309 8.37 -29.38 -2.63
N ASN A 310 9.20 -28.73 -1.83
CA ASN A 310 10.46 -29.28 -1.31
C ASN A 310 10.36 -29.41 0.21
N THR A 311 10.86 -30.50 0.75
CA THR A 311 10.87 -30.75 2.20
C THR A 311 12.17 -30.33 2.90
N ASN A 312 13.21 -29.97 2.13
CA ASN A 312 14.48 -29.51 2.68
C ASN A 312 14.46 -27.99 2.87
N PRO A 313 14.59 -27.47 4.11
CA PRO A 313 14.55 -26.06 4.40
C PRO A 313 15.69 -25.23 3.79
N ALA A 314 16.72 -25.87 3.26
CA ALA A 314 17.83 -25.20 2.58
C ALA A 314 17.58 -24.98 1.07
N ASN A 315 16.44 -25.41 0.53
CA ASN A 315 16.18 -25.36 -0.90
C ASN A 315 14.96 -24.50 -1.22
N SER A 316 14.97 -23.84 -2.36
CA SER A 316 13.78 -23.22 -2.96
C SER A 316 12.66 -24.25 -3.15
N GLY A 317 11.41 -23.82 -2.95
CA GLY A 317 10.22 -24.69 -2.91
C GLY A 317 9.93 -25.29 -1.53
N PHE A 318 10.77 -25.01 -0.53
CA PHE A 318 10.48 -25.44 0.84
C PHE A 318 9.24 -24.75 1.37
N ALA A 319 8.31 -25.54 1.89
CA ALA A 319 7.13 -25.07 2.59
C ALA A 319 7.01 -25.85 3.92
N PRO A 320 7.02 -25.18 5.07
CA PRO A 320 7.01 -25.83 6.37
C PRO A 320 5.77 -26.68 6.56
N ASP A 321 5.96 -27.85 7.19
CA ASP A 321 4.92 -28.85 7.41
C ASP A 321 4.44 -28.80 8.88
N GLY A 322 3.16 -28.52 9.08
CA GLY A 322 2.48 -28.55 10.39
C GLY A 322 1.98 -29.93 10.80
N GLY A 323 2.24 -30.97 9.97
CA GLY A 323 1.78 -32.32 10.18
C GLY A 323 0.26 -32.47 10.18
N ALA A 324 -0.22 -33.63 10.59
CA ALA A 324 -1.67 -33.94 10.62
C ALA A 324 -2.48 -33.01 11.56
N ALA A 325 -1.81 -32.35 12.52
CA ALA A 325 -2.43 -31.41 13.46
C ALA A 325 -2.47 -29.98 12.93
N LEU A 326 -1.83 -29.71 11.78
CA LEU A 326 -1.68 -28.38 11.22
C LEU A 326 -1.07 -27.38 12.23
N SER A 327 -0.03 -27.81 12.95
CA SER A 327 0.62 -27.00 13.99
C SER A 327 1.90 -26.35 13.45
N PHE A 328 1.84 -25.05 13.15
CA PHE A 328 2.94 -24.28 12.59
C PHE A 328 3.56 -23.37 13.67
N ASP A 329 4.19 -24.00 14.67
CA ASP A 329 4.82 -23.33 15.82
C ASP A 329 6.35 -23.36 15.68
N PHE A 330 6.91 -22.47 14.89
CA PHE A 330 8.36 -22.39 14.59
C PHE A 330 9.01 -21.17 15.28
N PRO A 331 10.26 -21.30 15.78
CA PRO A 331 10.95 -20.21 16.45
C PRO A 331 11.37 -19.11 15.47
N TYR A 332 11.42 -17.87 15.97
CA TYR A 332 12.02 -16.70 15.33
C TYR A 332 12.95 -15.99 16.31
N PRO A 333 14.27 -16.05 16.12
CA PRO A 333 15.25 -15.49 17.06
C PRO A 333 15.51 -13.99 16.86
N GLY A 334 14.90 -13.35 15.85
CA GLY A 334 15.06 -11.93 15.57
C GLY A 334 16.06 -11.60 14.46
N THR A 335 16.32 -10.30 14.29
CA THR A 335 17.13 -9.73 13.19
C THR A 335 18.64 -9.92 13.34
N THR A 336 19.11 -10.56 14.41
CA THR A 336 20.52 -10.73 14.72
C THR A 336 21.11 -12.05 14.24
N VAL A 337 20.30 -12.88 13.59
CA VAL A 337 20.72 -14.16 13.01
C VAL A 337 20.33 -14.23 11.52
N SER A 338 21.01 -15.09 10.77
CA SER A 338 20.76 -15.25 9.35
C SER A 338 19.35 -15.76 9.08
N ALA A 339 18.66 -15.18 8.08
CA ALA A 339 17.26 -15.39 7.78
C ALA A 339 16.92 -16.84 7.39
N ASP A 340 17.85 -17.56 6.78
CA ASP A 340 17.68 -18.97 6.41
C ASP A 340 17.43 -19.87 7.62
N THR A 341 17.92 -19.49 8.82
CA THR A 341 17.73 -20.25 10.05
C THR A 341 16.30 -20.28 10.57
N TYR A 342 15.44 -19.36 10.13
CA TYR A 342 14.04 -19.25 10.58
C TYR A 342 13.01 -19.23 9.43
N ILE A 343 13.38 -19.73 8.27
CA ILE A 343 12.53 -19.76 7.07
C ILE A 343 11.14 -20.39 7.34
N SER A 344 11.05 -21.40 8.20
CA SER A 344 9.76 -21.99 8.58
C SER A 344 8.82 -20.99 9.25
N ALA A 345 9.37 -20.14 10.11
CA ALA A 345 8.58 -19.09 10.79
C ALA A 345 8.18 -17.99 9.82
N ALA A 346 9.08 -17.55 8.94
CA ALA A 346 8.85 -16.55 7.90
C ALA A 346 7.73 -17.00 6.95
N THR A 347 7.87 -18.16 6.35
CA THR A 347 6.87 -18.73 5.42
C THR A 347 5.52 -18.95 6.11
N THR A 348 5.51 -19.32 7.42
CA THR A 348 4.26 -19.46 8.19
C THR A 348 3.55 -18.12 8.35
N ASN A 349 4.27 -17.03 8.65
CA ASN A 349 3.69 -15.70 8.77
C ASN A 349 3.12 -15.21 7.44
N LEU A 350 3.86 -15.41 6.34
CA LEU A 350 3.39 -15.08 4.99
C LEU A 350 2.11 -15.85 4.63
N PHE A 351 2.08 -17.19 4.87
CA PHE A 351 0.90 -18.02 4.63
C PHE A 351 -0.31 -17.53 5.43
N TYR A 352 -0.11 -17.28 6.73
CA TYR A 352 -1.16 -16.79 7.63
C TYR A 352 -1.73 -15.48 7.14
N MET A 353 -0.87 -14.50 6.84
CA MET A 353 -1.32 -13.15 6.52
C MET A 353 -2.05 -13.09 5.18
N ILE A 354 -1.56 -13.78 4.13
CA ILE A 354 -2.26 -13.85 2.83
C ILE A 354 -3.67 -14.46 3.00
N ASN A 355 -3.80 -15.53 3.79
CA ASN A 355 -5.11 -16.14 4.06
C ASN A 355 -6.05 -15.22 4.83
N VAL A 356 -5.55 -14.50 5.84
CA VAL A 356 -6.37 -13.52 6.59
C VAL A 356 -6.85 -12.40 5.65
N LEU A 357 -5.97 -11.89 4.80
CA LEU A 357 -6.31 -10.84 3.83
C LEU A 357 -7.40 -11.33 2.85
N HIS A 358 -7.24 -12.55 2.33
CA HIS A 358 -8.29 -13.16 1.51
C HIS A 358 -9.63 -13.20 2.26
N ASP A 359 -9.64 -13.73 3.47
CA ASP A 359 -10.87 -13.97 4.22
C ASP A 359 -11.55 -12.67 4.66
N VAL A 360 -10.76 -11.63 5.03
CA VAL A 360 -11.31 -10.31 5.39
C VAL A 360 -11.89 -9.62 4.16
N TRP A 361 -11.13 -9.46 3.08
CA TRP A 361 -11.57 -8.69 1.92
C TRP A 361 -12.67 -9.39 1.11
N TYR A 362 -12.80 -10.71 1.24
CA TYR A 362 -13.95 -11.48 0.75
C TYR A 362 -15.26 -10.92 1.29
N GLN A 363 -15.33 -10.59 2.59
CA GLN A 363 -16.54 -10.05 3.24
C GLN A 363 -16.96 -8.68 2.70
N TYR A 364 -16.01 -7.94 2.13
CA TYR A 364 -16.25 -6.62 1.55
C TYR A 364 -16.46 -6.67 0.04
N GLY A 365 -16.48 -7.87 -0.55
CA GLY A 365 -16.86 -8.09 -1.94
C GLY A 365 -15.69 -8.30 -2.90
N PHE A 366 -14.48 -8.61 -2.38
CA PHE A 366 -13.42 -9.19 -3.21
C PHE A 366 -13.55 -10.71 -3.18
N ASN A 367 -14.58 -11.20 -3.86
CA ASN A 367 -15.02 -12.59 -3.93
C ASN A 367 -14.90 -13.13 -5.37
N GLU A 368 -15.31 -14.36 -5.61
CA GLU A 368 -15.12 -15.05 -6.88
C GLU A 368 -15.71 -14.30 -8.09
N PRO A 369 -16.96 -13.77 -8.06
CA PRO A 369 -17.47 -12.95 -9.16
C PRO A 369 -16.63 -11.71 -9.47
N ASN A 370 -15.89 -11.20 -8.47
CA ASN A 370 -15.06 -10.03 -8.57
C ASN A 370 -13.57 -10.35 -8.73
N GLY A 371 -13.22 -11.64 -8.95
CA GLY A 371 -11.88 -12.09 -9.30
C GLY A 371 -10.90 -12.17 -8.14
N ASN A 372 -11.37 -12.67 -6.97
CA ASN A 372 -10.48 -13.00 -5.86
C ASN A 372 -9.54 -14.16 -6.20
N PHE A 373 -8.59 -14.44 -5.34
CA PHE A 373 -7.50 -15.39 -5.58
C PHE A 373 -7.79 -16.73 -4.91
N GLN A 374 -8.15 -17.76 -5.72
CA GLN A 374 -8.45 -19.09 -5.21
C GLN A 374 -8.03 -20.20 -6.18
N GLN A 375 -7.51 -21.30 -5.62
CA GLN A 375 -7.28 -22.51 -6.42
C GLN A 375 -8.60 -23.11 -6.90
N THR A 376 -9.62 -23.05 -6.07
CA THR A 376 -10.97 -23.57 -6.36
C THR A 376 -12.00 -22.57 -5.89
N ASN A 377 -12.89 -22.16 -6.78
CA ASN A 377 -14.00 -21.27 -6.45
C ASN A 377 -15.14 -22.04 -5.78
N TYR A 378 -15.69 -21.47 -4.71
CA TYR A 378 -16.83 -22.07 -3.98
C TYR A 378 -18.17 -21.63 -4.54
N ILE A 379 -18.23 -20.42 -5.12
CA ILE A 379 -19.42 -19.90 -5.81
C ILE A 379 -19.10 -19.65 -7.30
N SER A 380 -20.14 -19.47 -8.10
CA SER A 380 -19.98 -19.18 -9.52
C SER A 380 -19.64 -17.70 -9.77
N GLY A 381 -18.96 -17.41 -10.87
CA GLY A 381 -18.77 -16.04 -11.35
C GLY A 381 -17.33 -15.66 -11.69
N GLY A 382 -16.33 -16.27 -11.07
CA GLY A 382 -14.91 -16.08 -11.37
C GLY A 382 -14.27 -17.31 -11.99
N SER A 383 -13.00 -17.21 -12.32
CA SER A 383 -12.15 -18.32 -12.75
C SER A 383 -11.36 -18.85 -11.56
N ALA A 384 -11.15 -20.14 -11.49
CA ALA A 384 -10.34 -20.80 -10.47
C ALA A 384 -8.87 -20.95 -10.97
N SER A 385 -8.02 -21.54 -10.14
CA SER A 385 -6.61 -21.85 -10.41
C SER A 385 -5.68 -20.64 -10.31
N ASP A 386 -6.05 -19.66 -9.53
CA ASP A 386 -5.30 -18.43 -9.34
C ASP A 386 -4.99 -18.09 -7.86
N ALA A 387 -4.84 -19.12 -7.02
CA ALA A 387 -4.30 -18.92 -5.67
C ALA A 387 -2.96 -18.19 -5.71
N VAL A 388 -2.74 -17.29 -4.74
CA VAL A 388 -1.50 -16.50 -4.65
C VAL A 388 -0.29 -17.42 -4.42
N TRP A 389 0.78 -17.24 -5.18
CA TRP A 389 2.07 -17.82 -4.85
C TRP A 389 2.87 -16.81 -4.05
N GLY A 390 3.13 -17.14 -2.77
CA GLY A 390 3.92 -16.32 -1.85
C GLY A 390 5.34 -16.87 -1.75
N ASP A 391 6.33 -16.10 -2.19
CA ASP A 391 7.74 -16.48 -2.19
C ASP A 391 8.45 -15.76 -1.04
N ALA A 392 8.74 -16.52 0.02
CA ALA A 392 9.45 -16.05 1.20
C ALA A 392 10.96 -15.99 0.93
N GLN A 393 11.60 -14.91 1.41
CA GLN A 393 13.05 -14.68 1.30
C GLN A 393 13.57 -14.85 -0.15
N ASP A 394 12.79 -14.36 -1.13
CA ASP A 394 13.09 -14.56 -2.55
C ASP A 394 14.46 -13.98 -2.91
N GLY A 395 15.23 -14.79 -3.68
CA GLY A 395 16.54 -14.41 -4.17
C GLY A 395 17.60 -14.13 -3.10
N SER A 396 17.38 -14.53 -1.85
CA SER A 396 18.29 -14.21 -0.75
C SER A 396 19.67 -14.88 -0.87
N GLN A 397 19.79 -15.95 -1.69
CA GLN A 397 21.05 -16.70 -1.88
C GLN A 397 21.60 -16.63 -3.32
N VAL A 398 21.08 -15.72 -4.16
CA VAL A 398 21.71 -15.46 -5.46
C VAL A 398 22.97 -14.61 -5.30
N ALA A 399 23.84 -14.58 -6.32
CA ALA A 399 25.11 -13.85 -6.27
C ALA A 399 24.94 -12.34 -5.99
N THR A 400 23.84 -11.76 -6.41
CA THR A 400 23.44 -10.38 -6.08
C THR A 400 22.00 -10.41 -5.59
N PRO A 401 21.78 -10.56 -4.27
CA PRO A 401 20.44 -10.65 -3.71
C PRO A 401 19.60 -9.39 -3.99
N ALA A 402 18.34 -9.58 -4.35
CA ALA A 402 17.38 -8.50 -4.28
C ALA A 402 17.06 -8.24 -2.81
N THR A 403 17.15 -6.98 -2.38
CA THR A 403 16.86 -6.54 -1.01
C THR A 403 16.04 -5.26 -1.01
N ASN A 404 15.50 -4.89 0.14
CA ASN A 404 14.81 -3.62 0.38
C ASN A 404 13.60 -3.40 -0.54
N ASN A 405 12.88 -4.47 -0.80
CA ASN A 405 11.76 -4.47 -1.72
C ASN A 405 10.73 -5.54 -1.37
N ALA A 406 9.57 -5.45 -1.97
CA ALA A 406 8.58 -6.50 -2.16
C ALA A 406 7.89 -6.25 -3.50
N ASN A 407 7.14 -7.21 -4.04
CA ASN A 407 6.35 -6.99 -5.23
C ASN A 407 5.16 -7.93 -5.33
N PHE A 408 4.17 -7.48 -6.10
CA PHE A 408 3.01 -8.28 -6.46
C PHE A 408 2.75 -8.24 -7.97
N SER A 409 2.58 -9.39 -8.57
CA SER A 409 2.11 -9.48 -9.95
C SER A 409 0.63 -9.87 -10.00
N THR A 410 -0.15 -9.12 -10.78
CA THR A 410 -1.59 -9.33 -10.91
C THR A 410 -1.95 -9.67 -12.36
N PRO A 411 -1.92 -10.94 -12.76
CA PRO A 411 -2.49 -11.35 -14.04
C PRO A 411 -4.03 -11.33 -13.99
N VAL A 412 -4.67 -11.53 -15.13
CA VAL A 412 -6.13 -11.67 -15.21
C VAL A 412 -6.63 -12.88 -14.42
N ASP A 413 -7.89 -12.84 -14.01
CA ASP A 413 -8.60 -13.91 -13.31
C ASP A 413 -8.47 -15.28 -14.00
N GLY A 414 -8.14 -16.31 -13.22
CA GLY A 414 -7.79 -17.64 -13.70
C GLY A 414 -6.29 -17.84 -13.99
N SER A 415 -5.48 -16.80 -13.87
CA SER A 415 -4.01 -16.87 -13.92
C SER A 415 -3.44 -16.49 -12.57
N ARG A 416 -2.37 -17.16 -12.15
CA ARG A 416 -1.83 -17.09 -10.79
C ARG A 416 -1.13 -15.77 -10.49
N PRO A 417 -1.54 -15.03 -9.48
CA PRO A 417 -0.78 -13.92 -8.93
C PRO A 417 0.40 -14.43 -8.11
N ARG A 418 1.40 -13.58 -7.95
CA ARG A 418 2.61 -13.88 -7.20
C ARG A 418 3.00 -12.71 -6.31
N MET A 419 3.36 -13.03 -5.07
CA MET A 419 3.92 -12.11 -4.09
C MET A 419 5.35 -12.54 -3.78
N GLN A 420 6.33 -11.66 -3.98
CA GLN A 420 7.73 -11.89 -3.65
C GLN A 420 8.12 -11.01 -2.46
N MET A 421 8.59 -11.66 -1.39
CA MET A 421 9.05 -10.99 -0.17
C MET A 421 10.57 -11.13 -0.05
N PHE A 422 11.24 -10.00 0.15
CA PHE A 422 12.69 -9.93 0.19
C PHE A 422 13.22 -9.64 1.59
N LEU A 423 14.52 -9.87 1.78
CA LEU A 423 15.25 -9.43 2.96
C LEU A 423 15.57 -7.93 2.85
N TRP A 424 15.67 -7.27 4.00
CA TRP A 424 15.96 -5.84 4.11
C TRP A 424 17.25 -5.64 4.88
N ASN A 425 18.12 -4.79 4.37
CA ASN A 425 19.46 -4.56 4.94
C ASN A 425 19.60 -3.18 5.61
N TYR A 426 18.49 -2.48 5.88
CA TYR A 426 18.47 -1.27 6.69
C TYR A 426 18.71 -1.63 8.15
N GLY A 427 19.98 -1.58 8.58
CA GLY A 427 20.37 -1.85 9.97
C GLY A 427 19.95 -0.73 10.91
N PRO A 428 19.96 -1.01 12.23
CA PRO A 428 19.72 0.03 13.24
C PRO A 428 20.70 1.19 13.07
N LYS A 429 20.23 2.38 13.36
CA LYS A 429 21.04 3.61 13.34
C LYS A 429 22.21 3.47 14.30
N SER A 430 23.37 4.00 13.93
CA SER A 430 24.62 3.89 14.72
C SER A 430 25.10 5.22 15.29
N LEU A 431 24.49 6.33 14.94
CA LEU A 431 24.74 7.67 15.45
C LEU A 431 23.57 8.15 16.29
N PHE A 432 23.84 8.46 17.56
CA PHE A 432 22.86 8.91 18.54
C PHE A 432 23.24 10.29 19.06
N VAL A 433 22.43 11.31 18.79
CA VAL A 433 22.57 12.61 19.45
C VAL A 433 21.87 12.55 20.80
N LEU A 434 22.62 12.67 21.89
CA LEU A 434 22.11 12.52 23.23
C LEU A 434 21.68 13.86 23.84
N SER A 435 22.32 14.96 23.41
CA SER A 435 21.99 16.33 23.82
C SER A 435 22.45 17.33 22.79
N PRO A 436 21.79 18.49 22.64
CA PRO A 436 20.61 18.95 23.38
C PRO A 436 19.33 18.26 22.91
N SER A 437 18.24 18.39 23.66
CA SER A 437 16.94 17.77 23.35
C SER A 437 16.30 18.28 22.06
N SER A 438 16.68 19.46 21.58
CA SER A 438 16.24 20.06 20.30
C SER A 438 16.55 19.21 19.09
N ILE A 439 17.65 18.42 19.12
CA ILE A 439 18.10 17.55 18.04
C ILE A 439 18.43 16.13 18.56
N ALA A 440 18.04 15.79 19.80
CA ALA A 440 18.27 14.46 20.33
C ALA A 440 17.50 13.41 19.51
N GLY A 441 18.16 12.30 19.17
CA GLY A 441 17.58 11.24 18.37
C GLY A 441 18.62 10.34 17.73
N ASP A 442 18.12 9.36 16.99
CA ASP A 442 18.90 8.37 16.28
C ASP A 442 18.98 8.75 14.79
N TYR A 443 20.18 8.73 14.24
CA TYR A 443 20.42 9.15 12.88
C TYR A 443 21.10 8.05 12.06
N TYR A 444 20.73 7.93 10.79
CA TYR A 444 21.42 7.05 9.85
C TYR A 444 22.81 7.59 9.54
N SER A 445 23.80 6.68 9.54
CA SER A 445 25.14 6.95 9.06
C SER A 445 25.68 5.77 8.27
N ALA A 446 26.47 6.02 7.24
CA ALA A 446 27.17 4.97 6.52
C ALA A 446 28.55 4.76 7.18
N ASP A 447 28.95 3.51 7.37
CA ASP A 447 30.32 3.15 7.75
C ASP A 447 31.31 3.53 6.63
N ASN A 448 32.57 3.73 6.97
CA ASN A 448 33.62 3.84 5.96
C ASN A 448 33.90 2.47 5.32
N GLY A 449 34.32 2.49 4.05
CA GLY A 449 34.73 1.34 3.28
C GLY A 449 36.22 1.36 2.94
N PHE A 450 37.07 1.91 3.82
CA PHE A 450 38.53 1.95 3.61
C PHE A 450 39.11 0.55 3.67
N ASP A 451 39.98 0.23 2.72
CA ASP A 451 40.68 -1.08 2.74
C ASP A 451 42.11 -0.92 2.19
N PRO A 452 43.14 -0.96 3.09
CA PRO A 452 43.09 -0.98 4.55
C PRO A 452 42.68 0.33 5.19
N GLY A 453 42.35 0.29 6.51
CA GLY A 453 41.96 1.48 7.32
C GLY A 453 40.51 1.50 7.75
N ASN A 454 39.74 0.45 7.50
CA ASN A 454 38.37 0.33 7.99
C ASN A 454 38.40 -0.03 9.50
N ILE A 455 38.25 1.01 10.31
CA ILE A 455 38.04 0.84 11.74
C ILE A 455 36.54 0.95 11.99
N PRO A 456 35.86 -0.14 12.44
CA PRO A 456 34.42 -0.12 12.63
C PRO A 456 34.02 0.72 13.84
N VAL A 457 32.82 1.27 13.79
CA VAL A 457 32.16 1.79 14.97
C VAL A 457 32.02 0.67 16.00
N PRO A 458 32.29 0.90 17.30
CA PRO A 458 32.18 -0.12 18.32
C PRO A 458 30.81 -0.77 18.37
N SER A 459 30.76 -2.07 18.53
CA SER A 459 29.52 -2.83 18.68
C SER A 459 29.06 -2.83 20.15
N ALA A 460 27.75 -2.81 20.37
CA ALA A 460 27.18 -2.92 21.71
C ALA A 460 27.74 -4.17 22.45
N PRO A 461 28.11 -4.07 23.76
CA PRO A 461 27.82 -2.92 24.64
C PRO A 461 28.82 -1.75 24.57
N ASP A 462 29.93 -1.88 23.84
CA ASP A 462 30.93 -0.84 23.69
C ASP A 462 30.43 0.34 22.85
N PHE A 463 30.91 1.55 23.10
CA PHE A 463 30.53 2.76 22.37
C PHE A 463 31.62 3.84 22.46
N ILE A 464 31.57 4.81 21.56
CA ILE A 464 32.28 6.08 21.67
C ILE A 464 31.25 7.17 21.97
N GLN A 465 31.43 7.90 23.08
CA GLN A 465 30.53 8.97 23.46
C GLN A 465 31.33 10.17 23.98
N THR A 466 31.14 11.31 23.34
CA THR A 466 31.75 12.59 23.74
C THR A 466 31.03 13.75 23.07
N GLU A 467 31.41 14.97 23.42
CA GLU A 467 31.00 16.18 22.72
C GLU A 467 31.59 16.20 21.28
N VAL A 468 30.87 16.81 20.39
CA VAL A 468 31.30 17.02 19.00
C VAL A 468 32.10 18.30 18.87
N ALA A 469 33.16 18.27 18.06
CA ALA A 469 33.94 19.45 17.72
C ALA A 469 34.03 19.62 16.19
N LEU A 470 33.84 20.84 15.71
CA LEU A 470 33.96 21.16 14.29
C LEU A 470 35.43 21.28 13.90
N TYR A 471 35.84 20.58 12.85
CA TYR A 471 37.16 20.75 12.22
C TYR A 471 37.27 22.11 11.58
N LEU A 472 38.37 22.86 11.85
CA LEU A 472 38.70 24.07 11.13
C LEU A 472 40.04 23.87 10.40
N ASP A 473 40.08 24.06 9.10
CA ASP A 473 41.28 23.98 8.30
C ASP A 473 42.27 25.09 8.67
N ALA A 474 43.43 25.16 7.99
CA ALA A 474 44.38 26.24 8.13
C ALA A 474 43.72 27.61 7.79
N ASP A 475 42.82 27.64 6.82
CA ASP A 475 41.81 28.70 6.67
C ASP A 475 40.58 28.34 7.54
N PRO A 476 40.37 29.03 8.66
CA PRO A 476 39.30 28.69 9.61
C PRO A 476 37.88 28.97 9.07
N SER A 477 37.73 29.52 7.89
CA SER A 477 36.46 29.66 7.19
C SER A 477 36.00 28.35 6.56
N THR A 478 36.90 27.35 6.43
CA THR A 478 36.63 26.02 5.88
C THR A 478 36.69 24.94 6.95
N SER A 479 35.93 23.87 6.72
CA SER A 479 35.80 22.72 7.62
C SER A 479 35.81 21.40 6.86
N ILE A 480 36.67 21.32 5.83
CA ILE A 480 36.77 20.16 4.94
C ILE A 480 37.94 19.22 5.26
N ALA A 481 38.75 19.57 6.26
CA ALA A 481 39.90 18.80 6.73
C ALA A 481 40.91 18.40 5.61
N CYS A 482 41.13 19.30 4.69
CA CYS A 482 42.16 19.13 3.62
C CYS A 482 43.52 19.68 4.00
N THR A 483 43.62 20.47 5.05
CA THR A 483 44.85 20.98 5.65
C THR A 483 44.91 20.63 7.13
N PRO A 484 46.09 20.68 7.80
CA PRO A 484 46.17 20.52 9.23
C PRO A 484 45.22 21.42 10.00
N ALA A 485 44.64 20.94 11.09
CA ALA A 485 43.66 21.68 11.87
C ALA A 485 44.26 22.95 12.51
N SER A 486 43.63 24.09 12.31
CA SER A 486 43.96 25.35 13.02
C SER A 486 43.52 25.33 14.50
N ASN A 487 42.56 24.46 14.84
CA ASN A 487 41.97 24.32 16.18
C ASN A 487 42.24 22.95 16.85
N ALA A 488 43.38 22.31 16.54
CA ALA A 488 43.69 20.94 17.00
C ALA A 488 43.46 20.71 18.49
N ALA A 489 43.81 21.65 19.36
CA ALA A 489 43.57 21.51 20.80
C ALA A 489 42.09 21.37 21.19
N ALA A 490 41.16 21.87 20.38
CA ALA A 490 39.72 21.71 20.59
C ALA A 490 39.16 20.37 20.07
N LEU A 491 39.96 19.67 19.27
CA LEU A 491 39.58 18.40 18.64
C LEU A 491 40.03 17.19 19.46
N ASP A 492 40.99 17.37 20.37
CA ASP A 492 41.60 16.31 21.17
C ASP A 492 40.57 15.60 22.03
N GLY A 493 40.46 14.27 21.86
CA GLY A 493 39.51 13.46 22.61
C GLY A 493 38.04 13.61 22.18
N LYS A 494 37.75 14.29 21.08
CA LYS A 494 36.39 14.58 20.64
C LYS A 494 35.98 13.69 19.43
N ILE A 495 34.67 13.57 19.18
CA ILE A 495 34.13 13.20 17.89
C ILE A 495 34.22 14.43 17.01
N VAL A 496 34.96 14.35 15.92
CA VAL A 496 35.20 15.50 15.04
C VAL A 496 34.23 15.45 13.84
N ILE A 497 33.50 16.53 13.65
CA ILE A 497 32.59 16.69 12.50
C ILE A 497 33.25 17.60 11.45
N LEU A 498 33.15 17.18 10.18
CA LEU A 498 33.75 17.89 9.04
C LEU A 498 32.95 17.68 7.75
N ARG A 499 33.18 18.50 6.75
CA ARG A 499 32.45 18.45 5.47
C ARG A 499 33.23 17.71 4.39
N ARG A 500 32.50 17.05 3.50
CA ARG A 500 33.01 16.53 2.22
C ARG A 500 33.43 17.70 1.33
N GLY A 501 34.49 17.51 0.51
CA GLY A 501 34.98 18.46 -0.51
C GLY A 501 36.47 18.25 -0.75
N ASP A 502 36.98 18.69 -1.91
CA ASP A 502 38.32 18.90 -2.41
C ASP A 502 39.36 17.75 -2.25
N CYS A 503 39.55 17.16 -1.09
CA CYS A 503 40.52 16.09 -0.85
C CYS A 503 39.83 14.74 -0.54
N THR A 504 40.64 13.64 -0.52
CA THR A 504 40.12 12.29 -0.31
C THR A 504 39.57 12.10 1.12
N PHE A 505 38.62 11.19 1.30
CA PHE A 505 38.09 10.84 2.61
C PHE A 505 39.18 10.38 3.58
N VAL A 506 40.11 9.57 3.08
CA VAL A 506 41.25 9.07 3.85
C VAL A 506 42.07 10.26 4.41
N SER A 507 42.41 11.26 3.58
CA SER A 507 43.17 12.44 4.02
C SER A 507 42.43 13.22 5.10
N LYS A 508 41.10 13.33 4.98
CA LYS A 508 40.25 14.03 5.98
C LYS A 508 40.30 13.34 7.32
N VAL A 509 40.12 12.00 7.32
CA VAL A 509 40.13 11.21 8.56
C VAL A 509 41.50 11.24 9.22
N LEU A 510 42.58 11.11 8.45
CA LEU A 510 43.95 11.22 8.94
C LEU A 510 44.25 12.59 9.55
N ASN A 511 43.84 13.68 8.91
CA ASN A 511 44.03 15.01 9.44
C ASN A 511 43.27 15.22 10.76
N ALA A 512 42.06 14.70 10.88
CA ALA A 512 41.29 14.75 12.12
C ALA A 512 41.93 13.86 13.21
N GLN A 513 42.37 12.65 12.86
CA GLN A 513 43.09 11.76 13.78
C GLN A 513 44.39 12.39 14.29
N ASN A 514 45.19 12.99 13.39
CA ASN A 514 46.41 13.68 13.76
C ASN A 514 46.17 14.89 14.67
N ALA A 515 44.97 15.45 14.66
CA ALA A 515 44.54 16.51 15.57
C ALA A 515 43.93 15.98 16.88
N GLY A 516 43.98 14.66 17.14
CA GLY A 516 43.52 14.05 18.37
C GLY A 516 42.06 13.58 18.41
N ALA A 517 41.38 13.57 17.24
CA ALA A 517 40.04 13.02 17.14
C ALA A 517 39.99 11.54 17.54
N ILE A 518 38.93 11.11 18.23
CA ILE A 518 38.68 9.70 18.56
C ILE A 518 37.66 9.02 17.63
N ALA A 519 36.92 9.79 16.88
CA ALA A 519 36.08 9.37 15.78
C ALA A 519 35.79 10.56 14.85
N VAL A 520 35.36 10.27 13.62
CA VAL A 520 35.06 11.31 12.61
C VAL A 520 33.66 11.14 12.06
N ILE A 521 32.92 12.25 11.95
CA ILE A 521 31.67 12.36 11.21
C ILE A 521 31.92 13.20 9.96
N VAL A 522 31.75 12.63 8.76
CA VAL A 522 31.88 13.34 7.49
C VAL A 522 30.49 13.69 6.97
N ILE A 523 30.26 14.96 6.72
CA ILE A 523 28.98 15.48 6.17
C ILE A 523 29.01 15.46 4.66
N ASN A 524 27.96 14.99 4.02
CA ASN A 524 27.83 15.10 2.57
C ASN A 524 27.68 16.57 2.12
N ASN A 525 28.10 16.83 0.91
CA ASN A 525 27.87 18.09 0.21
C ASN A 525 26.73 18.02 -0.82
N VAL A 526 25.99 16.90 -0.82
CA VAL A 526 24.80 16.64 -1.63
C VAL A 526 23.67 16.29 -0.69
N SER A 527 22.50 16.91 -0.87
CA SER A 527 21.30 16.68 -0.07
C SER A 527 20.86 15.23 -0.08
N ASN A 528 20.39 14.77 1.09
CA ASN A 528 19.68 13.51 1.28
C ASN A 528 20.38 12.25 0.74
N GLN A 529 21.69 12.21 0.70
CA GLN A 529 22.45 11.08 0.20
C GLN A 529 23.48 10.60 1.23
N LEU A 530 23.45 9.30 1.55
CA LEU A 530 24.55 8.60 2.22
C LEU A 530 25.49 7.99 1.18
N VAL A 531 26.79 7.99 1.49
CA VAL A 531 27.84 7.44 0.62
C VAL A 531 28.78 6.62 1.49
N THR A 532 29.11 5.40 1.04
CA THR A 532 30.23 4.66 1.64
C THR A 532 31.53 5.32 1.22
N MET A 533 32.32 5.78 2.19
CA MET A 533 33.59 6.45 1.93
C MET A 533 34.63 5.43 1.45
N SER A 534 35.20 5.63 0.28
CA SER A 534 36.25 4.80 -0.28
C SER A 534 37.66 5.35 -0.05
N GLY A 535 38.65 4.50 -0.10
CA GLY A 535 40.07 4.84 0.03
C GLY A 535 40.85 3.73 0.77
N ALA A 536 42.13 3.93 0.99
CA ALA A 536 43.00 2.98 1.66
C ALA A 536 44.12 3.72 2.39
N ASP A 537 44.25 3.54 3.70
CA ASP A 537 45.41 3.95 4.49
C ASP A 537 45.48 3.15 5.80
N ILE A 538 46.51 2.37 5.99
CA ILE A 538 46.74 1.53 7.17
C ILE A 538 46.99 2.35 8.46
N ASN A 539 47.29 3.65 8.34
CA ASN A 539 47.52 4.50 9.50
C ASN A 539 46.25 5.04 10.12
N ILE A 540 45.09 4.83 9.50
CA ILE A 540 43.80 5.13 10.13
C ILE A 540 43.54 4.14 11.26
N THR A 541 43.34 4.67 12.49
CA THR A 541 43.12 3.90 13.71
C THR A 541 41.85 4.29 14.45
N ILE A 542 41.03 5.22 13.92
CA ILE A 542 39.77 5.67 14.50
C ILE A 542 38.62 5.40 13.54
N PRO A 543 37.42 5.15 14.04
CA PRO A 543 36.25 4.97 13.19
C PRO A 543 35.81 6.30 12.54
N ALA A 544 35.26 6.18 11.33
CA ALA A 544 34.68 7.31 10.62
C ALA A 544 33.32 6.90 10.04
N VAL A 545 32.35 7.78 10.20
CA VAL A 545 31.00 7.61 9.66
C VAL A 545 30.64 8.78 8.75
N PHE A 546 29.73 8.52 7.79
CA PHE A 546 29.25 9.47 6.83
C PHE A 546 27.78 9.78 7.11
N VAL A 547 27.39 11.05 7.11
CA VAL A 547 26.02 11.48 7.32
C VAL A 547 25.50 12.33 6.15
N THR A 548 24.19 12.45 6.01
CA THR A 548 23.60 13.36 5.03
C THR A 548 23.94 14.82 5.35
N GLN A 549 23.79 15.68 4.35
CA GLN A 549 24.03 17.12 4.54
C GLN A 549 23.13 17.70 5.63
N GLU A 550 21.86 17.33 5.66
CA GLU A 550 20.85 17.82 6.58
C GLU A 550 21.19 17.45 8.03
N VAL A 551 21.54 16.21 8.27
CA VAL A 551 21.92 15.73 9.62
C VAL A 551 23.18 16.46 10.10
N GLY A 552 24.19 16.52 9.26
CA GLY A 552 25.45 17.16 9.64
C GLY A 552 25.33 18.65 9.86
N GLU A 553 24.65 19.39 9.00
CA GLU A 553 24.45 20.83 9.14
C GLU A 553 23.53 21.17 10.33
N THR A 554 22.54 20.32 10.64
CA THR A 554 21.72 20.46 11.87
C THR A 554 22.57 20.34 13.14
N ILE A 555 23.49 19.37 13.17
CA ILE A 555 24.41 19.21 14.31
C ILE A 555 25.31 20.46 14.43
N ILE A 556 25.89 20.95 13.32
CA ILE A 556 26.74 22.13 13.33
C ILE A 556 25.96 23.39 13.74
N ALA A 557 24.74 23.55 13.26
CA ALA A 557 23.90 24.70 13.65
C ALA A 557 23.61 24.68 15.18
N GLU A 558 23.32 23.52 15.72
CA GLU A 558 23.06 23.40 17.16
C GLU A 558 24.32 23.61 18.01
N MET A 559 25.51 23.26 17.52
CA MET A 559 26.79 23.56 18.18
C MET A 559 27.01 25.07 18.42
N GLN A 560 26.33 25.96 17.69
CA GLN A 560 26.36 27.40 17.94
C GLN A 560 25.58 27.80 19.20
N ASN A 561 24.64 26.96 19.63
CA ASN A 561 23.78 27.17 20.80
C ASN A 561 24.36 26.54 22.07
N GLY A 562 25.31 25.61 21.95
CA GLY A 562 25.93 24.90 23.03
C GLY A 562 26.56 23.57 22.65
N PRO A 563 27.09 22.81 23.62
CA PRO A 563 27.74 21.54 23.36
C PRO A 563 26.74 20.49 22.89
N VAL A 564 27.09 19.77 21.82
CA VAL A 564 26.35 18.63 21.30
C VAL A 564 27.08 17.34 21.69
N THR A 565 26.40 16.43 22.39
CA THR A 565 26.95 15.11 22.77
C THR A 565 26.42 14.03 21.84
N ILE A 566 27.35 13.26 21.25
CA ILE A 566 27.00 12.16 20.34
C ILE A 566 27.56 10.84 20.92
N LYS A 567 26.81 9.78 20.75
CA LYS A 567 27.23 8.40 20.93
C LYS A 567 27.27 7.70 19.56
N LEU A 568 28.40 7.05 19.27
CA LEU A 568 28.54 6.11 18.14
C LEU A 568 28.55 4.68 18.69
N GLN A 569 27.60 3.85 18.24
CA GLN A 569 27.48 2.46 18.67
C GLN A 569 26.77 1.63 17.61
N LYS A 570 27.37 0.54 17.17
CA LYS A 570 26.74 -0.40 16.26
C LYS A 570 25.94 -1.42 17.04
N GLN A 571 24.70 -1.67 16.60
CA GLN A 571 23.89 -2.75 17.15
C GLN A 571 24.05 -4.00 16.32
N ALA A 572 23.91 -5.18 16.94
CA ALA A 572 23.94 -6.44 16.23
C ALA A 572 22.73 -6.49 15.27
N PHE A 573 23.02 -6.70 14.00
CA PHE A 573 22.01 -6.77 12.96
C PHE A 573 22.56 -7.59 11.79
N VAL A 574 21.73 -8.45 11.21
CA VAL A 574 22.05 -9.19 9.98
C VAL A 574 21.14 -8.69 8.86
N ASN A 575 19.82 -8.84 9.04
CA ASN A 575 18.79 -8.34 8.13
C ASN A 575 17.44 -8.32 8.86
N SER A 576 16.50 -7.55 8.35
CA SER A 576 15.09 -7.70 8.63
C SER A 576 14.45 -8.53 7.52
N ASP A 577 13.43 -9.29 7.84
CA ASP A 577 12.75 -10.16 6.91
C ASP A 577 11.34 -9.62 6.64
N GLY A 578 11.06 -9.25 5.38
CA GLY A 578 9.77 -8.70 4.96
C GLY A 578 8.60 -9.63 5.23
N ASP A 579 8.84 -10.93 5.33
CA ASP A 579 7.80 -11.91 5.68
C ASP A 579 7.20 -11.73 7.08
N PHE A 580 7.85 -10.95 7.97
CA PHE A 580 7.33 -10.59 9.29
C PHE A 580 6.72 -9.19 9.35
N ASP A 581 6.69 -8.47 8.23
CA ASP A 581 6.02 -7.19 8.15
C ASP A 581 4.63 -7.35 7.51
N ASN A 582 3.60 -7.46 8.36
CA ASN A 582 2.22 -7.60 7.91
C ASN A 582 1.74 -6.35 7.15
N GLY A 583 2.38 -5.19 7.35
CA GLY A 583 2.12 -3.98 6.58
C GLY A 583 2.49 -4.17 5.12
N ILE A 584 3.72 -4.65 4.86
CA ILE A 584 4.19 -4.93 3.49
C ILE A 584 3.36 -6.04 2.85
N ILE A 585 3.13 -7.17 3.55
CA ILE A 585 2.32 -8.28 3.00
C ILE A 585 0.92 -7.79 2.60
N SER A 586 0.30 -6.95 3.44
CA SER A 586 -1.03 -6.38 3.16
C SER A 586 -1.01 -5.39 2.01
N HIS A 587 0.05 -4.60 1.89
CA HIS A 587 0.27 -3.66 0.80
C HIS A 587 0.37 -4.40 -0.54
N GLU A 588 1.21 -5.44 -0.60
CA GLU A 588 1.36 -6.24 -1.81
C GLU A 588 0.05 -6.92 -2.24
N PHE A 589 -0.68 -7.51 -1.27
CA PHE A 589 -2.00 -8.07 -1.56
C PHE A 589 -3.00 -7.01 -2.06
N GLY A 590 -2.88 -5.77 -1.57
CA GLY A 590 -3.66 -4.60 -1.97
C GLY A 590 -3.51 -4.27 -3.46
N HIS A 591 -2.32 -4.43 -4.04
CA HIS A 591 -2.12 -4.33 -5.50
C HIS A 591 -2.96 -5.34 -6.26
N GLY A 592 -3.04 -6.57 -5.75
CA GLY A 592 -3.90 -7.61 -6.32
C GLY A 592 -5.37 -7.20 -6.33
N ILE A 593 -5.88 -6.69 -5.20
CA ILE A 593 -7.28 -6.25 -5.08
C ILE A 593 -7.57 -5.10 -6.04
N SER A 594 -6.77 -4.04 -6.00
CA SER A 594 -7.01 -2.83 -6.80
C SER A 594 -6.94 -3.10 -8.30
N ASN A 595 -5.97 -3.90 -8.75
CA ASN A 595 -5.83 -4.26 -10.17
C ASN A 595 -6.97 -5.16 -10.69
N ARG A 596 -7.53 -6.05 -9.85
CA ARG A 596 -8.66 -6.91 -10.24
C ARG A 596 -10.00 -6.19 -10.22
N LEU A 597 -10.17 -5.20 -9.34
CA LEU A 597 -11.44 -4.46 -9.23
C LEU A 597 -11.52 -3.28 -10.20
N ALA A 598 -10.41 -2.57 -10.44
CA ALA A 598 -10.37 -1.43 -11.35
C ALA A 598 -10.36 -1.88 -12.82
N GLY A 599 -11.50 -1.96 -13.47
CA GLY A 599 -11.62 -2.40 -14.86
C GLY A 599 -12.12 -3.84 -15.01
N GLY A 600 -12.34 -4.52 -13.88
CA GLY A 600 -12.89 -5.86 -13.84
C GLY A 600 -11.83 -6.96 -13.90
N ARG A 601 -12.21 -8.13 -13.44
CA ARG A 601 -11.32 -9.27 -13.21
C ARG A 601 -10.54 -9.78 -14.42
N LEU A 602 -10.98 -9.46 -15.64
CA LEU A 602 -10.31 -9.86 -16.89
C LEU A 602 -9.46 -8.74 -17.49
N ASN A 603 -9.30 -7.59 -16.80
CA ASN A 603 -8.46 -6.48 -17.23
C ASN A 603 -7.63 -5.89 -16.10
N SER A 604 -6.48 -6.48 -15.82
CA SER A 604 -5.56 -6.03 -14.76
C SER A 604 -4.63 -4.87 -15.17
N SER A 605 -4.81 -4.28 -16.35
CA SER A 605 -3.96 -3.20 -16.88
C SER A 605 -4.55 -1.79 -16.73
N CYS A 606 -5.66 -1.65 -16.00
CA CYS A 606 -6.35 -0.36 -15.87
C CYS A 606 -5.61 0.66 -14.99
N LEU A 607 -4.69 0.24 -14.12
CA LEU A 607 -3.90 1.13 -13.26
C LEU A 607 -2.49 1.36 -13.85
N GLN A 608 -2.40 1.75 -15.12
CA GLN A 608 -1.14 2.02 -15.81
C GLN A 608 -1.03 3.45 -16.34
N ASN A 609 -2.00 4.32 -16.05
CA ASN A 609 -1.96 5.74 -16.37
C ASN A 609 -1.08 6.53 -15.37
N TYR A 610 -0.72 7.76 -15.72
CA TYR A 610 0.12 8.60 -14.87
C TYR A 610 -0.55 9.05 -13.56
N ASP A 611 -1.87 9.18 -13.54
CA ASP A 611 -2.64 9.57 -12.34
C ASP A 611 -3.04 8.40 -11.45
N GLN A 612 -2.58 7.18 -11.75
CA GLN A 612 -2.96 6.00 -11.00
C GLN A 612 -2.53 6.05 -9.53
N MET A 613 -3.34 5.49 -8.65
CA MET A 613 -3.19 5.54 -7.20
C MET A 613 -2.97 4.16 -6.57
N GLY A 614 -2.40 3.21 -7.34
CA GLY A 614 -2.22 1.81 -6.92
C GLY A 614 -1.50 1.67 -5.59
N GLU A 615 -0.40 2.42 -5.40
CA GLU A 615 0.37 2.47 -4.15
C GLU A 615 -0.51 2.94 -2.97
N GLY A 616 -1.34 3.95 -3.19
CA GLY A 616 -2.17 4.52 -2.13
C GLY A 616 -3.32 3.62 -1.69
N TRP A 617 -3.94 2.88 -2.61
CA TRP A 617 -4.89 1.84 -2.20
C TRP A 617 -4.20 0.76 -1.39
N SER A 618 -3.01 0.33 -1.80
CA SER A 618 -2.22 -0.71 -1.12
C SER A 618 -1.85 -0.30 0.30
N ASP A 619 -1.37 0.92 0.49
CA ASP A 619 -1.09 1.46 1.83
C ASP A 619 -2.35 1.52 2.69
N TRP A 620 -3.46 1.97 2.11
CA TRP A 620 -4.72 2.04 2.84
C TRP A 620 -5.21 0.64 3.24
N PHE A 621 -5.14 -0.36 2.35
CA PHE A 621 -5.46 -1.75 2.69
C PHE A 621 -4.62 -2.25 3.88
N ALA A 622 -3.32 -1.96 3.89
CA ALA A 622 -2.42 -2.31 4.98
C ALA A 622 -2.82 -1.66 6.30
N MET A 623 -3.07 -0.35 6.28
CA MET A 623 -3.45 0.41 7.47
C MET A 623 -4.79 -0.06 8.06
N MET A 624 -5.78 -0.38 7.20
CA MET A 624 -7.09 -0.85 7.66
C MET A 624 -7.04 -2.15 8.42
N MET A 625 -6.09 -3.03 8.10
CA MET A 625 -5.88 -4.27 8.85
C MET A 625 -5.34 -4.00 10.27
N GLN A 626 -4.59 -2.92 10.46
CA GLN A 626 -3.80 -2.65 11.67
C GLN A 626 -4.48 -1.72 12.68
N ILE A 627 -5.58 -1.05 12.32
CA ILE A 627 -6.33 -0.19 13.26
C ILE A 627 -6.92 -1.04 14.37
N LYS A 628 -6.78 -0.55 15.61
CA LYS A 628 -7.19 -1.21 16.85
C LYS A 628 -8.05 -0.30 17.73
N PRO A 629 -8.76 -0.87 18.72
CA PRO A 629 -9.43 -0.08 19.74
C PRO A 629 -8.46 0.87 20.46
N GLY A 630 -8.84 2.12 20.57
CA GLY A 630 -8.05 3.16 21.21
C GLY A 630 -7.08 3.92 20.29
N ASP A 631 -6.86 3.48 19.06
CA ASP A 631 -6.12 4.26 18.07
C ASP A 631 -6.86 5.56 17.76
N VAL A 632 -6.11 6.59 17.39
CA VAL A 632 -6.64 7.91 17.00
C VAL A 632 -5.96 8.37 15.71
N GLY A 633 -6.72 9.02 14.83
CA GLY A 633 -6.28 9.38 13.49
C GLY A 633 -5.13 10.40 13.44
N THR A 634 -4.97 11.21 14.51
CA THR A 634 -3.90 12.19 14.60
C THR A 634 -2.55 11.60 15.01
N THR A 635 -2.53 10.38 15.55
CA THR A 635 -1.27 9.71 15.89
C THR A 635 -0.52 9.36 14.61
N PRO A 636 0.76 9.74 14.47
CA PRO A 636 1.58 9.37 13.34
C PRO A 636 1.63 7.85 13.15
N LYS A 637 1.36 7.39 11.93
CA LYS A 637 1.45 5.98 11.57
C LYS A 637 2.35 5.81 10.36
N GLY A 638 3.57 5.33 10.58
CA GLY A 638 4.43 4.86 9.49
C GLY A 638 4.00 3.48 9.00
N LEU A 639 4.39 3.14 7.79
CA LEU A 639 4.22 1.82 7.19
C LEU A 639 5.60 1.17 7.03
N ALA A 640 5.73 -0.12 7.38
CA ALA A 640 6.95 -0.90 7.24
C ALA A 640 8.14 -0.38 8.10
N THR A 641 7.85 0.16 9.27
CA THR A 641 8.87 0.69 10.19
C THR A 641 9.87 -0.39 10.65
N PHE A 642 9.44 -1.64 10.76
CA PHE A 642 10.29 -2.77 11.16
C PHE A 642 11.43 -3.04 10.18
N VAL A 643 11.14 -3.14 8.89
CA VAL A 643 12.16 -3.45 7.89
C VAL A 643 13.13 -2.30 7.66
N LEU A 644 12.75 -1.09 8.05
CA LEU A 644 13.60 0.10 8.04
C LEU A 644 14.40 0.27 9.34
N SER A 645 14.27 -0.65 10.29
CA SER A 645 14.86 -0.50 11.65
C SER A 645 14.46 0.81 12.33
N GLU A 646 13.24 1.27 12.09
CA GLU A 646 12.66 2.45 12.73
C GLU A 646 11.84 2.08 13.97
N PRO A 647 11.65 3.01 14.90
CA PRO A 647 10.69 2.82 15.99
C PRO A 647 9.26 2.74 15.40
N THR A 648 8.32 2.20 16.15
CA THR A 648 6.91 2.08 15.74
C THR A 648 6.22 3.42 15.44
N THR A 649 6.83 4.52 15.83
CA THR A 649 6.42 5.91 15.56
C THR A 649 7.21 6.55 14.42
N GLY A 650 8.07 5.79 13.72
CA GLY A 650 8.83 6.26 12.57
C GLY A 650 7.94 6.63 11.38
N ASN A 651 8.52 7.30 10.41
CA ASN A 651 7.80 7.69 9.20
C ASN A 651 7.46 6.48 8.29
N GLY A 652 8.27 5.41 8.37
CA GLY A 652 8.15 4.29 7.46
C GLY A 652 8.61 4.65 6.05
N LEU A 653 8.01 4.00 5.06
CA LEU A 653 8.40 4.08 3.65
C LEU A 653 7.94 5.34 2.93
N ARG A 654 7.11 6.17 3.54
CA ARG A 654 6.49 7.32 2.85
C ARG A 654 7.11 8.65 3.28
N SER A 655 6.80 9.66 2.50
CA SER A 655 7.28 11.03 2.73
C SER A 655 6.90 11.58 4.10
N TYR A 656 5.71 11.23 4.53
CA TYR A 656 5.16 11.57 5.85
C TYR A 656 4.47 10.35 6.45
N PRO A 657 4.45 10.20 7.78
CA PRO A 657 3.59 9.21 8.41
C PRO A 657 2.13 9.60 8.18
N TYR A 658 1.25 8.63 8.07
CA TYR A 658 -0.17 8.89 7.92
C TYR A 658 -0.75 9.49 9.21
N SER A 659 -1.39 10.63 9.08
CA SER A 659 -2.05 11.35 10.18
C SER A 659 -3.17 12.23 9.63
N THR A 660 -4.25 12.35 10.40
CA THR A 660 -5.30 13.34 10.11
C THR A 660 -4.90 14.75 10.54
N ASP A 661 -3.80 14.90 11.30
CA ASP A 661 -3.21 16.18 11.64
C ASP A 661 -2.34 16.69 10.49
N MET A 662 -2.78 17.78 9.86
CA MET A 662 -2.06 18.38 8.72
C MET A 662 -0.73 19.03 9.11
N SER A 663 -0.44 19.22 10.40
CA SER A 663 0.90 19.63 10.82
C SER A 663 1.91 18.47 10.79
N ILE A 664 1.42 17.22 10.81
CA ILE A 664 2.23 16.00 10.71
C ILE A 664 2.26 15.50 9.26
N ASN A 665 1.11 15.41 8.60
CA ASN A 665 1.00 15.05 7.19
C ASN A 665 0.31 16.18 6.42
N PRO A 666 1.07 17.09 5.84
CA PRO A 666 0.54 18.30 5.20
C PRO A 666 0.03 18.07 3.77
N LEU A 667 0.15 16.86 3.20
CA LEU A 667 -0.11 16.60 1.79
C LEU A 667 -1.50 17.08 1.36
N THR A 668 -1.51 17.83 0.25
CA THR A 668 -2.70 18.24 -0.49
C THR A 668 -2.65 17.76 -1.94
N TYR A 669 -3.68 18.00 -2.72
CA TYR A 669 -3.73 17.52 -4.10
C TYR A 669 -2.64 18.12 -4.98
N ALA A 670 -2.15 19.34 -4.68
CA ALA A 670 -1.02 19.93 -5.39
C ALA A 670 0.27 19.11 -5.23
N ASP A 671 0.44 18.43 -4.08
CA ASP A 671 1.62 17.61 -3.81
C ASP A 671 1.63 16.29 -4.62
N SER A 672 0.52 15.91 -5.24
CA SER A 672 0.46 14.77 -6.16
C SER A 672 1.14 15.05 -7.52
N ASN A 673 1.43 16.32 -7.83
CA ASN A 673 2.17 16.68 -9.04
C ASN A 673 3.63 16.18 -8.98
N SER A 674 4.05 15.49 -10.02
CA SER A 674 5.40 14.96 -10.15
C SER A 674 5.96 15.27 -11.54
N PRO A 675 7.26 15.58 -11.66
CA PRO A 675 7.87 15.74 -12.97
C PRO A 675 7.64 14.51 -13.85
N ILE A 676 7.26 14.72 -15.10
CA ILE A 676 7.12 13.62 -16.07
C ILE A 676 8.49 12.95 -16.24
N PRO A 677 8.61 11.65 -15.97
CA PRO A 677 9.88 10.95 -16.10
C PRO A 677 10.41 11.00 -17.54
N SER A 678 11.66 11.35 -17.72
CA SER A 678 12.34 11.25 -19.02
C SER A 678 12.63 9.79 -19.42
N ASP A 679 12.72 8.92 -18.45
CA ASP A 679 12.86 7.47 -18.61
C ASP A 679 11.50 6.82 -18.33
N PRO A 680 10.89 6.10 -19.30
CA PRO A 680 9.64 5.37 -19.09
C PRO A 680 9.70 4.28 -18.02
N ALA A 681 10.92 3.82 -17.65
CA ALA A 681 11.11 2.87 -16.56
C ALA A 681 11.04 3.53 -15.18
N ASN A 682 11.12 4.84 -15.09
CA ASN A 682 10.98 5.57 -13.82
C ASN A 682 9.50 5.72 -13.46
N THR A 683 9.08 5.01 -12.44
CA THR A 683 7.69 5.00 -11.94
C THR A 683 7.50 5.79 -10.64
N SER A 684 8.43 6.68 -10.29
CA SER A 684 8.39 7.45 -9.03
C SER A 684 7.10 8.25 -8.82
N TYR A 685 6.46 8.71 -9.90
CA TYR A 685 5.14 9.39 -9.84
C TYR A 685 4.05 8.56 -9.17
N ARG A 686 4.14 7.22 -9.21
CA ARG A 686 3.16 6.31 -8.58
C ARG A 686 3.14 6.47 -7.08
N TYR A 687 4.33 6.68 -6.48
CA TYR A 687 4.45 6.85 -5.03
C TYR A 687 3.90 8.20 -4.57
N VAL A 688 4.18 9.27 -5.33
CA VAL A 688 3.69 10.62 -5.01
C VAL A 688 2.16 10.65 -5.02
N ASN A 689 1.54 10.14 -6.08
CA ASN A 689 0.08 10.00 -6.16
C ASN A 689 -0.48 9.07 -5.08
N GLY A 690 0.25 7.98 -4.79
CA GLY A 690 -0.10 7.00 -3.77
C GLY A 690 -0.12 7.58 -2.37
N ASP A 691 0.95 8.28 -1.97
CA ASP A 691 1.07 8.93 -0.65
C ASP A 691 -0.11 9.88 -0.40
N PHE A 692 -0.43 10.70 -1.41
CA PHE A 692 -1.58 11.60 -1.34
C PHE A 692 -2.91 10.84 -1.22
N TRP A 693 -3.15 9.85 -2.09
CA TRP A 693 -4.40 9.09 -2.10
C TRP A 693 -4.64 8.34 -0.79
N ALA A 694 -3.63 7.66 -0.27
CA ALA A 694 -3.71 6.97 1.02
C ALA A 694 -3.96 7.94 2.18
N THR A 695 -3.39 9.14 2.13
CA THR A 695 -3.63 10.21 3.11
C THR A 695 -5.10 10.64 3.12
N VAL A 696 -5.71 10.83 1.94
CA VAL A 696 -7.15 11.16 1.84
C VAL A 696 -8.01 10.02 2.35
N LEU A 697 -7.70 8.77 1.99
CA LEU A 697 -8.44 7.61 2.47
C LEU A 697 -8.26 7.38 3.98
N TRP A 698 -7.11 7.75 4.55
CA TRP A 698 -6.89 7.74 5.99
C TRP A 698 -7.78 8.77 6.69
N ASP A 699 -7.86 10.00 6.19
CA ASP A 699 -8.79 11.01 6.71
C ASP A 699 -10.24 10.52 6.61
N LEU A 700 -10.62 9.90 5.49
CA LEU A 700 -11.96 9.35 5.27
C LEU A 700 -12.29 8.24 6.29
N ASN A 701 -11.34 7.34 6.54
CA ASN A 701 -11.51 6.29 7.54
C ASN A 701 -11.82 6.86 8.93
N TRP A 702 -11.03 7.83 9.38
CA TRP A 702 -11.23 8.43 10.70
C TRP A 702 -12.50 9.27 10.80
N ALA A 703 -12.91 9.92 9.70
CA ALA A 703 -14.20 10.60 9.64
C ALA A 703 -15.38 9.62 9.80
N TYR A 704 -15.29 8.44 9.18
CA TYR A 704 -16.29 7.37 9.37
C TYR A 704 -16.26 6.78 10.79
N ILE A 705 -15.07 6.53 11.34
CA ILE A 705 -14.95 6.04 12.73
C ILE A 705 -15.52 7.07 13.70
N GLN A 706 -15.26 8.35 13.50
CA GLN A 706 -15.80 9.42 14.34
C GLN A 706 -17.35 9.48 14.27
N LYS A 707 -17.92 9.28 13.08
CA LYS A 707 -19.38 9.31 12.89
C LYS A 707 -20.09 8.07 13.42
N TYR A 708 -19.51 6.89 13.21
CA TYR A 708 -20.19 5.61 13.44
C TYR A 708 -19.59 4.75 14.54
N GLY A 709 -18.47 5.18 15.14
CA GLY A 709 -17.68 4.39 16.07
C GLY A 709 -16.78 3.38 15.37
N TYR A 710 -15.87 2.80 16.12
CA TYR A 710 -14.99 1.71 15.70
C TYR A 710 -15.59 0.36 16.11
N ASP A 711 -15.45 -0.64 15.23
CA ASP A 711 -15.82 -2.05 15.51
C ASP A 711 -14.60 -2.93 15.21
N ASP A 712 -14.14 -3.68 16.21
CA ASP A 712 -12.94 -4.52 16.10
C ASP A 712 -13.15 -5.76 15.22
N ASN A 713 -14.39 -6.15 14.99
CA ASN A 713 -14.71 -7.28 14.12
C ASN A 713 -14.53 -6.88 12.65
N LYS A 714 -13.37 -7.23 12.07
CA LYS A 714 -13.05 -6.94 10.67
C LYS A 714 -13.88 -7.76 9.67
N TYR A 715 -14.54 -8.84 10.08
CA TYR A 715 -15.30 -9.72 9.17
C TYR A 715 -16.75 -9.29 9.00
N THR A 716 -17.45 -9.06 10.11
CA THR A 716 -18.90 -8.82 10.11
C THR A 716 -19.30 -7.57 10.89
N GLY A 717 -18.33 -6.75 11.29
CA GLY A 717 -18.56 -5.52 12.03
C GLY A 717 -19.35 -4.49 11.23
N THR A 718 -19.89 -3.50 11.96
CA THR A 718 -20.75 -2.44 11.41
C THR A 718 -20.25 -1.04 11.74
N GLY A 719 -19.07 -0.91 12.34
CA GLY A 719 -18.44 0.36 12.66
C GLY A 719 -18.08 1.20 11.46
N GLY A 720 -17.58 2.40 11.71
CA GLY A 720 -17.12 3.32 10.68
C GLY A 720 -16.00 2.72 9.83
N ASN A 721 -15.04 2.02 10.46
CA ASN A 721 -14.00 1.28 9.76
C ASN A 721 -14.55 0.24 8.79
N ASN A 722 -15.56 -0.55 9.18
CA ASN A 722 -16.19 -1.54 8.30
C ASN A 722 -16.98 -0.89 7.16
N LYS A 723 -17.64 0.24 7.43
CA LYS A 723 -18.38 0.99 6.41
C LYS A 723 -17.45 1.58 5.35
N VAL A 724 -16.33 2.16 5.74
CA VAL A 724 -15.38 2.73 4.78
C VAL A 724 -14.65 1.64 3.99
N MET A 725 -14.34 0.48 4.60
CA MET A 725 -13.79 -0.67 3.87
C MET A 725 -14.73 -1.08 2.73
N ARG A 726 -16.03 -1.15 2.98
CA ARG A 726 -17.03 -1.46 1.97
C ARG A 726 -17.15 -0.36 0.91
N LEU A 727 -17.20 0.90 1.34
CA LEU A 727 -17.28 2.06 0.45
C LEU A 727 -16.13 2.08 -0.55
N VAL A 728 -14.90 1.87 -0.10
CA VAL A 728 -13.70 1.92 -0.96
C VAL A 728 -13.69 0.77 -1.97
N LEU A 729 -14.04 -0.47 -1.56
CA LEU A 729 -14.14 -1.58 -2.50
C LEU A 729 -15.24 -1.38 -3.54
N ASP A 730 -16.38 -0.84 -3.14
CA ASP A 730 -17.45 -0.53 -4.08
C ASP A 730 -17.04 0.61 -5.03
N GLY A 731 -16.34 1.64 -4.53
CA GLY A 731 -15.74 2.69 -5.34
C GLY A 731 -14.75 2.15 -6.38
N LEU A 732 -13.88 1.22 -5.99
CA LEU A 732 -12.95 0.56 -6.92
C LEU A 732 -13.64 -0.14 -8.09
N LYS A 733 -14.80 -0.78 -7.85
CA LYS A 733 -15.60 -1.42 -8.91
C LYS A 733 -16.31 -0.42 -9.83
N LEU A 734 -16.63 0.77 -9.32
CA LEU A 734 -17.40 1.79 -10.03
C LEU A 734 -16.53 2.79 -10.79
N GLN A 735 -15.24 2.93 -10.45
CA GLN A 735 -14.34 3.85 -11.15
C GLN A 735 -14.04 3.40 -12.59
N PRO A 736 -13.68 4.33 -13.50
CA PRO A 736 -13.30 3.98 -14.86
C PRO A 736 -11.97 3.21 -14.91
N CYS A 737 -11.70 2.54 -16.04
CA CYS A 737 -10.35 2.12 -16.40
C CYS A 737 -9.46 3.37 -16.60
N SER A 738 -8.22 3.33 -16.17
CA SER A 738 -7.30 4.48 -16.09
C SER A 738 -7.87 5.62 -15.22
N PRO A 739 -8.16 5.36 -13.95
CA PRO A 739 -8.78 6.33 -13.06
C PRO A 739 -7.84 7.47 -12.69
N THR A 740 -8.43 8.61 -12.37
CA THR A 740 -7.78 9.75 -11.74
C THR A 740 -8.29 9.91 -10.30
N VAL A 741 -7.64 10.72 -9.48
CA VAL A 741 -8.12 11.06 -8.13
C VAL A 741 -9.56 11.57 -8.17
N ILE A 742 -9.88 12.41 -9.16
CA ILE A 742 -11.24 12.98 -9.32
C ILE A 742 -12.26 11.88 -9.64
N SER A 743 -11.96 11.00 -10.59
CA SER A 743 -12.90 9.93 -10.96
C SER A 743 -13.06 8.89 -9.86
N ALA A 744 -12.01 8.64 -9.08
CA ALA A 744 -12.07 7.73 -7.92
C ALA A 744 -12.87 8.35 -6.77
N ARG A 745 -12.71 9.65 -6.47
CA ARG A 745 -13.59 10.41 -5.56
C ARG A 745 -15.06 10.29 -5.97
N ASP A 746 -15.35 10.54 -7.24
CA ASP A 746 -16.73 10.50 -7.76
C ASP A 746 -17.33 9.09 -7.71
N ALA A 747 -16.49 8.05 -7.84
CA ALA A 747 -16.91 6.66 -7.64
C ALA A 747 -17.27 6.36 -6.17
N LEU A 748 -16.59 6.98 -5.19
CA LEU A 748 -16.98 6.88 -3.77
C LEU A 748 -18.33 7.57 -3.50
N PHE A 749 -18.58 8.73 -4.09
CA PHE A 749 -19.91 9.37 -4.03
C PHE A 749 -21.00 8.48 -4.63
N ALA A 750 -20.72 7.84 -5.77
CA ALA A 750 -21.66 6.94 -6.41
C ALA A 750 -21.93 5.69 -5.56
N ALA A 751 -20.91 5.14 -4.89
CA ALA A 751 -21.04 4.02 -3.99
C ALA A 751 -21.88 4.38 -2.76
N ASP A 752 -21.65 5.54 -2.14
CA ASP A 752 -22.49 6.04 -1.03
C ASP A 752 -23.94 6.27 -1.48
N GLN A 753 -24.13 6.93 -2.63
CA GLN A 753 -25.48 7.14 -3.18
C GLN A 753 -26.22 5.82 -3.41
N ALA A 754 -25.53 4.80 -3.91
CA ALA A 754 -26.14 3.51 -4.18
C ALA A 754 -26.42 2.68 -2.92
N THR A 755 -25.59 2.81 -1.88
CA THR A 755 -25.66 2.01 -0.65
C THR A 755 -26.55 2.65 0.40
N THR A 756 -26.43 3.96 0.61
CA THR A 756 -27.07 4.70 1.71
C THR A 756 -28.08 5.75 1.24
N GLY A 757 -28.16 6.02 -0.05
CA GLY A 757 -28.91 7.15 -0.61
C GLY A 757 -28.20 8.50 -0.43
N GLY A 758 -26.87 8.51 -0.32
CA GLY A 758 -26.07 9.72 -0.16
C GLY A 758 -26.02 10.23 1.29
N GLN A 759 -26.17 9.33 2.26
CA GLN A 759 -26.18 9.72 3.69
C GLN A 759 -24.83 10.28 4.14
N ASP A 760 -23.73 9.82 3.53
CA ASP A 760 -22.37 10.21 3.86
C ASP A 760 -21.77 11.20 2.86
N TYR A 761 -22.55 11.65 1.87
CA TYR A 761 -22.08 12.55 0.82
C TYR A 761 -21.30 13.75 1.35
N CYS A 762 -21.83 14.47 2.35
CA CYS A 762 -21.18 15.66 2.89
C CYS A 762 -19.93 15.37 3.68
N LEU A 763 -19.90 14.24 4.39
CA LEU A 763 -18.69 13.79 5.09
C LEU A 763 -17.57 13.48 4.08
N ILE A 764 -17.88 12.70 3.03
CA ILE A 764 -16.93 12.39 1.96
C ILE A 764 -16.46 13.67 1.28
N ALA A 765 -17.40 14.55 0.91
CA ALA A 765 -17.11 15.82 0.24
C ALA A 765 -16.15 16.71 1.05
N GLU A 766 -16.35 16.79 2.37
CA GLU A 766 -15.51 17.61 3.25
C GLU A 766 -14.09 17.02 3.40
N VAL A 767 -13.97 15.70 3.53
CA VAL A 767 -12.68 15.04 3.58
C VAL A 767 -11.85 15.35 2.33
N PHE A 768 -12.45 15.20 1.15
CA PHE A 768 -11.77 15.50 -0.11
C PHE A 768 -11.44 16.98 -0.27
N ARG A 769 -12.40 17.88 0.05
CA ARG A 769 -12.19 19.33 0.02
C ARG A 769 -11.00 19.75 0.89
N ARG A 770 -10.93 19.22 2.11
CA ARG A 770 -9.86 19.53 3.06
C ARG A 770 -8.46 19.27 2.51
N ARG A 771 -8.32 18.26 1.67
CA ARG A 771 -7.06 17.87 1.00
C ARG A 771 -6.92 18.44 -0.42
N GLY A 772 -7.72 19.45 -0.78
CA GLY A 772 -7.59 20.13 -2.06
C GLY A 772 -8.28 19.45 -3.24
N VAL A 773 -9.18 18.47 -2.98
CA VAL A 773 -9.96 17.80 -4.03
C VAL A 773 -11.42 18.26 -3.97
N GLY A 774 -11.63 19.57 -3.94
CA GLY A 774 -12.94 20.22 -3.89
C GLY A 774 -13.71 20.16 -5.19
N LEU A 775 -14.76 21.00 -5.28
CA LEU A 775 -15.72 20.98 -6.39
C LEU A 775 -15.06 21.19 -7.76
N ASN A 776 -14.11 22.11 -7.87
CA ASN A 776 -13.49 22.51 -9.13
C ASN A 776 -12.07 21.92 -9.32
N ALA A 777 -11.66 20.99 -8.45
CA ALA A 777 -10.38 20.31 -8.61
C ALA A 777 -10.34 19.56 -9.94
N SER A 778 -9.19 19.58 -10.61
CA SER A 778 -9.00 18.97 -11.93
C SER A 778 -7.84 17.99 -11.92
N ALA A 779 -8.04 16.83 -12.54
CA ALA A 779 -7.00 15.85 -12.76
C ALA A 779 -6.07 16.18 -13.94
N GLY A 780 -6.39 17.21 -14.74
CA GLY A 780 -5.67 17.47 -15.96
C GLY A 780 -5.82 16.34 -16.99
N SER A 781 -4.73 15.96 -17.61
CA SER A 781 -4.67 14.85 -18.57
C SER A 781 -4.13 13.58 -17.90
N ASN A 782 -4.83 12.47 -17.98
CA ASN A 782 -4.36 11.18 -17.48
C ASN A 782 -3.07 10.64 -18.16
N GLN A 783 -2.51 11.41 -19.09
CA GLN A 783 -1.22 11.19 -19.74
C GLN A 783 -0.12 12.11 -19.17
N ASN A 784 -0.41 12.84 -18.09
CA ASN A 784 0.50 13.80 -17.49
C ASN A 784 0.37 13.73 -15.95
N CYS A 785 1.46 13.56 -15.26
CA CYS A 785 1.49 13.51 -13.78
C CYS A 785 1.88 14.85 -13.14
N ASN A 786 1.77 15.96 -13.86
CA ASN A 786 2.19 17.29 -13.40
C ASN A 786 1.24 18.41 -13.87
N ASP A 787 -0.04 18.11 -13.97
CA ASP A 787 -1.07 19.10 -14.37
C ASP A 787 -2.36 18.99 -13.53
N GLN A 788 -2.28 18.35 -12.37
CA GLN A 788 -3.32 18.31 -11.37
C GLN A 788 -3.50 19.70 -10.75
N VAL A 789 -4.76 20.14 -10.62
CA VAL A 789 -5.11 21.41 -10.03
C VAL A 789 -5.95 21.21 -8.78
N GLU A 790 -5.40 21.61 -7.64
CA GLU A 790 -6.13 21.56 -6.37
C GLU A 790 -7.20 22.65 -6.28
N ASP A 791 -8.24 22.37 -5.54
CA ASP A 791 -9.33 23.29 -5.25
C ASP A 791 -9.96 22.98 -3.89
N PHE A 792 -10.23 24.02 -3.10
CA PHE A 792 -10.84 23.93 -1.79
C PHE A 792 -12.30 24.39 -1.77
N THR A 793 -12.93 24.57 -2.94
CA THR A 793 -14.33 24.97 -3.05
C THR A 793 -15.25 23.87 -2.52
N ALA A 794 -16.14 24.24 -1.61
CA ALA A 794 -17.12 23.33 -1.05
C ALA A 794 -18.09 22.81 -2.12
N PHE A 795 -18.47 21.55 -1.98
CA PHE A 795 -19.54 20.96 -2.78
C PHE A 795 -20.90 21.56 -2.38
N ALA A 796 -21.85 21.59 -3.31
CA ALA A 796 -23.21 21.94 -2.98
C ALA A 796 -23.77 20.96 -1.93
N PRO A 797 -24.48 21.45 -0.90
CA PRO A 797 -25.06 20.56 0.10
C PRO A 797 -26.01 19.53 -0.54
N GLY A 798 -25.77 18.26 -0.28
CA GLY A 798 -26.69 17.18 -0.66
C GLY A 798 -27.95 17.20 0.23
N PRO A 799 -28.98 16.45 -0.13
CA PRO A 799 -30.25 16.43 0.59
C PRO A 799 -30.14 15.98 2.06
N ASN A 800 -29.10 15.27 2.41
CA ASN A 800 -28.83 14.76 3.75
C ASN A 800 -27.75 15.55 4.50
N CYS A 801 -27.26 16.65 3.91
CA CYS A 801 -26.36 17.54 4.61
C CYS A 801 -27.14 18.34 5.65
N THR A 802 -27.18 17.85 6.88
CA THR A 802 -27.47 18.76 8.00
C THR A 802 -26.33 19.78 8.03
N LEU A 803 -26.69 21.07 8.15
CA LEU A 803 -25.76 22.15 8.42
C LEU A 803 -25.10 21.91 9.80
N SER A 804 -24.20 20.93 9.90
CA SER A 804 -23.35 20.75 11.07
C SER A 804 -21.99 21.28 10.72
N VAL A 805 -21.74 22.40 11.29
CA VAL A 805 -20.51 23.16 11.35
C VAL A 805 -19.34 22.27 11.77
N ASP A 806 -18.21 22.39 11.05
CA ASP A 806 -16.86 22.11 11.49
C ASP A 806 -16.55 20.74 12.14
N TYR A 807 -16.53 19.70 11.34
CA TYR A 807 -16.15 18.37 11.81
C TYR A 807 -14.63 18.24 12.08
N PHE A 808 -13.80 19.11 11.51
CA PHE A 808 -12.34 19.01 11.58
C PHE A 808 -11.65 20.17 12.32
N GLU A 809 -12.20 21.37 12.35
CA GLU A 809 -11.50 22.53 12.89
C GLU A 809 -11.46 22.63 14.43
N ASN A 810 -12.37 21.94 15.15
CA ASN A 810 -12.48 22.09 16.61
C ASN A 810 -11.93 20.90 17.43
N ASN A 811 -11.61 19.76 16.84
CA ASN A 811 -11.08 18.60 17.56
C ASN A 811 -9.58 18.72 17.92
N GLU A 812 -8.87 19.64 17.30
CA GLU A 812 -7.46 19.90 17.66
C GLU A 812 -7.31 20.71 18.94
N LEU A 813 -8.31 21.53 19.27
CA LEU A 813 -8.26 22.37 20.46
C LEU A 813 -8.68 21.63 21.73
N PHE A 814 -9.64 20.72 21.65
CA PHE A 814 -10.19 20.00 22.78
C PHE A 814 -10.19 18.49 22.59
N ARG A 815 -9.82 17.75 23.61
CA ARG A 815 -10.02 16.29 23.71
C ARG A 815 -10.88 15.96 24.90
N ILE A 816 -11.81 15.03 24.72
CA ILE A 816 -12.79 14.63 25.74
C ILE A 816 -12.69 13.14 25.97
N TYR A 817 -12.38 12.73 27.19
CA TYR A 817 -12.23 11.33 27.54
C TYR A 817 -12.46 11.05 29.03
N PRO A 818 -12.86 9.81 29.39
CA PRO A 818 -13.37 8.78 28.51
C PRO A 818 -14.75 9.13 27.96
N ASN A 819 -15.04 8.74 26.73
CA ASN A 819 -16.36 8.85 26.13
C ASN A 819 -16.66 7.54 25.34
N PRO A 820 -17.52 6.64 25.85
CA PRO A 820 -18.43 6.78 27.02
C PRO A 820 -17.74 6.95 28.38
N THR A 821 -18.43 7.68 29.28
CA THR A 821 -17.95 7.92 30.66
C THR A 821 -18.82 7.24 31.70
N ASN A 822 -18.21 6.78 32.80
CA ASN A 822 -18.93 6.27 33.98
C ASN A 822 -19.24 7.36 35.01
N GLY A 823 -18.92 8.64 34.70
CA GLY A 823 -19.25 9.78 35.57
C GLY A 823 -18.17 10.84 35.70
N LEU A 824 -16.92 10.56 35.40
CA LEU A 824 -15.87 11.56 35.27
C LEU A 824 -15.50 11.70 33.81
N LEU A 825 -15.50 12.95 33.32
CA LEU A 825 -15.19 13.29 31.94
C LEU A 825 -14.10 14.35 31.94
N ASN A 826 -13.00 14.12 31.28
CA ASN A 826 -11.92 15.09 31.14
C ASN A 826 -12.05 15.88 29.84
N VAL A 827 -11.90 17.18 29.94
CA VAL A 827 -11.79 18.11 28.81
C VAL A 827 -10.35 18.58 28.78
N ARG A 828 -9.55 18.09 27.84
CA ARG A 828 -8.17 18.52 27.63
C ARG A 828 -8.12 19.56 26.52
N ILE A 829 -7.27 20.56 26.74
CA ILE A 829 -7.03 21.63 25.78
C ILE A 829 -5.58 21.53 25.28
N ASN A 830 -5.37 21.60 23.98
CA ASN A 830 -4.04 21.50 23.38
C ASN A 830 -3.33 22.86 23.33
N ASN A 831 -4.09 23.94 23.11
CA ASN A 831 -3.57 25.31 23.17
C ASN A 831 -4.47 26.14 24.06
N TYR A 832 -3.87 27.02 24.85
CA TYR A 832 -4.61 27.92 25.76
C TYR A 832 -5.49 28.88 24.94
N VAL A 833 -6.80 28.89 25.22
CA VAL A 833 -7.82 29.67 24.50
C VAL A 833 -8.48 30.76 25.35
N GLY A 834 -7.96 31.02 26.54
CA GLY A 834 -8.58 31.93 27.47
C GLY A 834 -9.68 31.28 28.32
N LYS A 835 -10.50 32.09 28.98
CA LYS A 835 -11.60 31.60 29.80
C LYS A 835 -12.75 31.07 28.92
N VAL A 836 -13.29 29.92 29.31
CA VAL A 836 -14.37 29.26 28.62
C VAL A 836 -15.55 28.95 29.54
N ASN A 837 -16.74 28.87 28.98
CA ASN A 837 -17.91 28.30 29.63
C ASN A 837 -18.17 26.89 29.08
N ILE A 838 -18.32 25.91 29.97
CA ILE A 838 -18.58 24.53 29.62
C ILE A 838 -20.00 24.17 30.06
N GLN A 839 -20.81 23.67 29.14
CA GLN A 839 -22.18 23.27 29.38
C GLN A 839 -22.39 21.81 28.98
N VAL A 840 -23.10 21.06 29.81
CA VAL A 840 -23.60 19.73 29.49
C VAL A 840 -25.10 19.84 29.28
N ILE A 841 -25.59 19.43 28.14
CA ILE A 841 -26.96 19.63 27.67
C ILE A 841 -27.61 18.26 27.44
N ASP A 842 -28.82 18.06 27.91
CA ASP A 842 -29.58 16.82 27.64
C ASP A 842 -30.19 16.85 26.22
N ILE A 843 -30.71 15.69 25.78
CA ILE A 843 -31.34 15.53 24.45
C ILE A 843 -32.55 16.45 24.22
N ASN A 844 -33.13 17.07 25.26
CA ASN A 844 -34.23 18.01 25.17
C ASN A 844 -33.76 19.49 25.10
N GLY A 845 -32.43 19.70 25.02
CA GLY A 845 -31.82 21.02 24.96
C GLY A 845 -31.69 21.72 26.33
N ARG A 846 -31.92 21.02 27.44
CA ARG A 846 -31.79 21.58 28.79
C ARG A 846 -30.36 21.44 29.30
N ILE A 847 -29.77 22.53 29.81
CA ILE A 847 -28.46 22.52 30.48
C ILE A 847 -28.62 21.77 31.82
N VAL A 848 -27.90 20.64 31.94
CA VAL A 848 -27.94 19.78 33.13
C VAL A 848 -26.70 19.93 33.98
N SER A 849 -25.62 20.53 33.47
CA SER A 849 -24.43 20.94 34.22
C SER A 849 -23.77 22.13 33.52
N GLU A 850 -23.24 23.09 34.29
CA GLU A 850 -22.60 24.27 33.74
C GLU A 850 -21.40 24.67 34.59
N TYR A 851 -20.28 25.00 33.93
CA TYR A 851 -19.05 25.50 34.49
C TYR A 851 -18.73 26.82 33.80
N LYS A 852 -18.69 27.95 34.56
CA LYS A 852 -18.54 29.30 34.00
C LYS A 852 -17.15 29.85 34.27
N ASN A 853 -16.62 30.59 33.28
CA ASN A 853 -15.36 31.30 33.36
C ASN A 853 -14.19 30.38 33.76
N GLU A 854 -14.21 29.12 33.29
CA GLU A 854 -13.15 28.15 33.57
C GLU A 854 -11.86 28.56 32.85
N ASP A 855 -10.80 28.63 33.63
CA ASP A 855 -9.47 29.01 33.16
C ASP A 855 -8.52 27.82 33.38
N PHE A 856 -8.17 27.12 32.34
CA PHE A 856 -7.27 25.97 32.38
C PHE A 856 -6.45 25.89 31.10
N ASN A 857 -5.21 25.45 31.22
CA ASN A 857 -4.25 25.42 30.11
C ASN A 857 -3.85 24.00 29.69
N THR A 858 -4.38 22.95 30.35
CA THR A 858 -4.09 21.56 29.99
C THR A 858 -5.35 20.70 30.05
N GLU A 859 -5.96 20.51 31.21
CA GLU A 859 -7.05 19.60 31.44
C GLU A 859 -8.01 20.05 32.53
N LYS A 860 -9.30 19.82 32.36
CA LYS A 860 -10.36 20.04 33.35
C LYS A 860 -11.22 18.77 33.42
N SER A 861 -11.35 18.23 34.65
CA SER A 861 -12.28 17.13 34.94
C SER A 861 -13.68 17.64 35.26
N LEU A 862 -14.67 17.09 34.61
CA LEU A 862 -16.07 17.37 34.85
C LEU A 862 -16.71 16.19 35.61
N ASN A 863 -17.45 16.46 36.65
CA ASN A 863 -18.15 15.44 37.42
C ASN A 863 -19.59 15.31 36.94
N LEU A 864 -19.89 14.19 36.25
CA LEU A 864 -21.19 13.86 35.70
C LEU A 864 -21.87 12.70 36.46
N ASN A 865 -21.39 12.36 37.67
CA ASN A 865 -21.93 11.24 38.46
C ASN A 865 -23.44 11.39 38.78
N ASN A 866 -23.92 12.61 38.87
CA ASN A 866 -25.32 12.90 39.18
C ASN A 866 -26.24 12.82 37.97
N LEU A 867 -25.71 12.58 36.75
CA LEU A 867 -26.50 12.44 35.54
C LEU A 867 -26.90 10.98 35.34
N GLN A 868 -28.08 10.76 34.79
CA GLN A 868 -28.55 9.43 34.42
C GLN A 868 -27.76 8.90 33.22
N SER A 869 -27.74 7.58 33.03
CA SER A 869 -27.21 6.97 31.83
C SER A 869 -27.95 7.47 30.60
N GLY A 870 -27.22 7.88 29.58
CA GLY A 870 -27.82 8.45 28.37
C GLY A 870 -26.85 9.30 27.56
N MET A 871 -27.40 9.90 26.52
CA MET A 871 -26.68 10.79 25.61
C MET A 871 -26.82 12.24 26.05
N TYR A 872 -25.72 12.98 26.06
CA TYR A 872 -25.64 14.40 26.33
C TYR A 872 -24.80 15.11 25.28
N ILE A 873 -24.90 16.43 25.21
CA ILE A 873 -24.08 17.31 24.39
C ILE A 873 -23.20 18.14 25.33
N LEU A 874 -21.90 18.07 25.17
CA LEU A 874 -20.94 18.98 25.79
C LEU A 874 -20.72 20.17 24.86
N LYS A 875 -20.82 21.37 25.40
CA LYS A 875 -20.56 22.61 24.69
C LYS A 875 -19.53 23.42 25.43
N VAL A 876 -18.46 23.86 24.75
CA VAL A 876 -17.42 24.74 25.32
C VAL A 876 -17.38 26.02 24.50
N ASN A 877 -17.63 27.15 25.14
CA ASN A 877 -17.70 28.47 24.50
C ASN A 877 -16.74 29.45 25.18
N GLY A 878 -15.96 30.18 24.43
CA GLY A 878 -15.10 31.28 24.82
C GLY A 878 -15.08 32.38 23.75
N ASP A 879 -14.26 33.42 23.95
CA ASP A 879 -14.21 34.56 23.04
C ASP A 879 -13.82 34.16 21.61
N ASN A 880 -12.92 33.18 21.47
CA ASN A 880 -12.40 32.70 20.16
C ASN A 880 -12.60 31.18 19.97
N VAL A 881 -13.47 30.56 20.77
CA VAL A 881 -13.70 29.12 20.68
C VAL A 881 -15.17 28.77 20.88
N ASN A 882 -15.65 27.87 20.04
CA ASN A 882 -16.96 27.27 20.14
C ASN A 882 -16.81 25.79 19.79
N PHE A 883 -16.85 24.91 20.78
CA PHE A 883 -16.69 23.48 20.62
C PHE A 883 -17.92 22.75 21.12
N THR A 884 -18.36 21.76 20.38
CA THR A 884 -19.52 20.95 20.74
C THR A 884 -19.24 19.48 20.45
N GLN A 885 -19.46 18.62 21.44
CA GLN A 885 -19.27 17.18 21.27
C GLN A 885 -20.34 16.37 21.98
N LYS A 886 -20.77 15.28 21.34
CA LYS A 886 -21.63 14.27 21.94
C LYS A 886 -20.85 13.47 23.00
N ILE A 887 -21.45 13.29 24.18
CA ILE A 887 -20.96 12.44 25.26
C ILE A 887 -22.00 11.37 25.60
N ILE A 888 -21.52 10.20 25.94
CA ILE A 888 -22.32 9.07 26.40
C ILE A 888 -21.99 8.80 27.85
N LYS A 889 -23.00 8.84 28.72
CA LYS A 889 -22.89 8.46 30.14
C LYS A 889 -23.47 7.06 30.30
N ASN A 890 -22.63 6.12 30.76
CA ASN A 890 -23.03 4.77 31.10
C ASN A 890 -23.80 4.69 32.44
#